data_fe903fa757f6dc62929bd3677720549f
#
_entry.id   fe903fa757f6dc62929bd3677720549f
#
_cell.length_a   1.000
_cell.length_b   1.000
_cell.length_c   1.000
_cell.angle_alpha   90.00
_cell.angle_beta   90.00
_cell.angle_gamma   90.00
#
_symmetry.space_group_name_H-M   'P 1'
#
loop_
_entity.id
_entity.type
_entity.pdbx_description
1 polymer ?
#
loop_
_entity_poly.entity_id
_entity_poly.type
_entity_poly.pdbx_seq_one_letter_code
_entity_poly.pdbx_strand_id
1 'polypeptide(L)'
;MHTFFIAPTGFGVGLTSISLGLLRALERAGLKVGFFKPIAQLHPGDLGPERSSELVARTHGLDTPKPLPLAQVERMLGDGQLDELLEEIISLYQRAAADKDVVIVEGMVPTRHASYAARVNFHLAKSLDAEVILVSAPENETLTELTDRIEIQAQLFGGPRDPKVLGVILNKVRGEADAANAEDGVADFARRLTEHSPLLRDDFRLIGCIPWQDELNAARTRDIADLLSARVXNAGDYEQRRVQKIVLCARAVPNTVQLLKPGVLVVTPGDRDDIILAASLAAMNGVPLAGLLLCSDFPPDPRIMELCRGALQGGLPVLSVATGSYDTATNLNRMNKEIPVDDRERAERVTEFVAGHIDFEWLKQRCGTPRELRLSPPAFRYQVVQRAQKAGKRIVLPEGSEPRTVQAAAICQARGIARCVLLAKPEEVQAVAQAQGIVLPEGLEIIDPDLVRQRYVEPMVELRKGKGLNAPMAEQQLEDSVVLATMMLALDEVDGLVSGAIHTTASTIRPALQLIKTAPGYNLVSSVFFMLLPDQVLVYGDCAVNPDPSASDLAEIAVQSAASAQAFGIPARVAMISYSTGDSGSGVDVDKVREATRLAREQRPDLLIDGPLQYDAAAIASVGRQKAPNSPVAGQATVFIFPDLNTGNTTYKAVQRSADCVSVGPMLQGLRKPVNDLSRGALVEDIVYTIALTAIQADAQAPA
;
A
#
# COMPACT_ATOMS: atom_id res chain seq x y z
N MET A 1 -11.73 -22.16 13.82
CA MET A 1 -11.18 -20.85 14.18
C MET A 1 -9.83 -21.06 14.85
N HIS A 2 -8.81 -20.31 14.48
CA HIS A 2 -7.47 -20.34 15.07
C HIS A 2 -7.23 -19.09 15.92
N THR A 3 -6.50 -19.25 17.01
CA THR A 3 -6.06 -18.14 17.85
C THR A 3 -4.54 -18.23 17.96
N PHE A 4 -3.85 -17.19 17.46
CA PHE A 4 -2.39 -17.09 17.58
C PHE A 4 -2.05 -16.11 18.68
N PHE A 5 -1.33 -16.58 19.69
CA PHE A 5 -0.83 -15.76 20.78
C PHE A 5 0.61 -15.36 20.44
N ILE A 6 0.84 -14.08 20.30
CA ILE A 6 2.16 -13.53 19.91
C ILE A 6 2.88 -13.15 21.19
N ALA A 7 3.93 -13.91 21.52
CA ALA A 7 4.64 -13.77 22.79
C ALA A 7 6.07 -13.24 22.56
N PRO A 8 6.41 -12.10 23.16
CA PRO A 8 7.76 -11.57 23.01
C PRO A 8 8.77 -12.34 23.87
N THR A 9 9.99 -12.54 23.35
CA THR A 9 11.08 -13.15 24.12
C THR A 9 11.82 -12.13 24.98
N GLY A 10 11.49 -10.84 24.84
CA GLY A 10 12.12 -9.79 25.60
C GLY A 10 11.57 -8.43 25.26
N PHE A 11 12.21 -7.40 25.77
CA PHE A 11 11.83 -6.01 25.54
C PHE A 11 12.30 -5.57 24.14
N GLY A 12 11.50 -4.72 23.50
CA GLY A 12 11.93 -4.05 22.27
C GLY A 12 11.95 -4.93 21.02
N VAL A 13 11.27 -6.08 21.04
CA VAL A 13 11.28 -7.00 19.88
C VAL A 13 10.41 -6.50 18.71
N GLY A 14 9.60 -5.45 18.90
CA GLY A 14 8.76 -4.90 17.84
C GLY A 14 7.47 -5.68 17.66
N LEU A 15 6.83 -6.03 18.75
CA LEU A 15 5.65 -6.88 18.78
C LEU A 15 4.50 -6.32 17.96
N THR A 16 4.26 -5.01 18.05
CA THR A 16 3.19 -4.33 17.29
C THR A 16 3.40 -4.48 15.79
N SER A 17 4.63 -4.27 15.31
CA SER A 17 4.94 -4.40 13.87
C SER A 17 4.70 -5.82 13.38
N ILE A 18 5.05 -6.82 14.18
CA ILE A 18 4.82 -8.22 13.85
C ILE A 18 3.32 -8.53 13.82
N SER A 19 2.56 -8.01 14.79
CA SER A 19 1.09 -8.19 14.83
C SER A 19 0.45 -7.61 13.55
N LEU A 20 0.85 -6.39 13.17
CA LEU A 20 0.33 -5.74 11.95
C LEU A 20 0.65 -6.57 10.70
N GLY A 21 1.90 -7.01 10.55
CA GLY A 21 2.32 -7.80 9.39
C GLY A 21 1.66 -9.17 9.34
N LEU A 22 1.50 -9.82 10.50
CA LEU A 22 0.86 -11.13 10.58
C LEU A 22 -0.62 -11.03 10.19
N LEU A 23 -1.31 -9.99 10.67
CA LEU A 23 -2.70 -9.72 10.27
C LEU A 23 -2.80 -9.56 8.75
N ARG A 24 -1.88 -8.78 8.15
CA ARG A 24 -1.87 -8.54 6.71
C ARG A 24 -1.63 -9.85 5.94
N ALA A 25 -0.70 -10.67 6.39
CA ALA A 25 -0.42 -11.97 5.76
C ALA A 25 -1.65 -12.88 5.78
N LEU A 26 -2.38 -12.90 6.90
CA LEU A 26 -3.60 -13.70 7.02
C LEU A 26 -4.74 -13.15 6.16
N GLU A 27 -4.88 -11.82 6.09
CA GLU A 27 -5.85 -11.18 5.19
C GLU A 27 -5.57 -11.52 3.73
N ARG A 28 -4.30 -11.59 3.34
CA ARG A 28 -3.89 -11.97 1.97
C ARG A 28 -4.34 -13.40 1.62
N ALA A 29 -4.46 -14.26 2.63
CA ALA A 29 -4.97 -15.63 2.45
C ALA A 29 -6.50 -15.67 2.34
N GLY A 30 -7.18 -14.52 2.44
CA GLY A 30 -8.63 -14.43 2.37
C GLY A 30 -9.34 -14.73 3.68
N LEU A 31 -8.60 -14.79 4.79
CA LEU A 31 -9.17 -15.10 6.10
C LEU A 31 -9.76 -13.85 6.76
N LYS A 32 -10.85 -14.02 7.48
CA LYS A 32 -11.42 -12.97 8.33
C LYS A 32 -10.60 -12.93 9.62
N VAL A 33 -9.89 -11.80 9.82
CA VAL A 33 -8.97 -11.67 10.95
C VAL A 33 -9.58 -10.79 12.05
N GLY A 34 -9.23 -11.13 13.29
CA GLY A 34 -9.51 -10.30 14.45
C GLY A 34 -8.22 -10.04 15.22
N PHE A 35 -8.23 -9.00 16.02
CA PHE A 35 -7.07 -8.61 16.84
C PHE A 35 -7.53 -8.32 18.26
N PHE A 36 -6.74 -8.73 19.21
CA PHE A 36 -7.02 -8.49 20.62
C PHE A 36 -5.71 -8.28 21.39
N LYS A 37 -5.60 -7.14 22.05
CA LYS A 37 -4.56 -6.88 23.04
C LYS A 37 -5.25 -6.92 24.41
N PRO A 38 -5.02 -7.93 25.22
CA PRO A 38 -5.76 -8.06 26.48
C PRO A 38 -5.46 -6.96 27.51
N ILE A 39 -4.20 -6.55 27.61
CA ILE A 39 -3.74 -5.67 28.68
C ILE A 39 -2.96 -4.50 28.09
N ALA A 40 -3.37 -3.30 28.42
CA ALA A 40 -2.73 -2.07 27.94
C ALA A 40 -1.34 -1.92 28.55
N GLN A 41 -0.36 -1.64 27.69
CA GLN A 41 1.00 -1.28 28.12
C GLN A 41 1.39 -0.01 27.37
N LEU A 42 1.30 1.13 28.04
CA LEU A 42 1.62 2.42 27.45
C LEU A 42 3.13 2.65 27.50
N HIS A 43 3.67 3.18 26.42
CA HIS A 43 5.07 3.62 26.40
C HIS A 43 5.19 4.98 27.07
N PRO A 44 6.36 5.29 27.65
CA PRO A 44 6.56 6.63 28.25
C PRO A 44 6.28 7.72 27.22
N GLY A 45 5.42 8.66 27.62
CA GLY A 45 5.02 9.78 26.74
C GLY A 45 3.77 9.53 25.92
N ASP A 46 3.23 8.31 25.91
CA ASP A 46 1.98 8.05 25.20
C ASP A 46 0.81 8.75 25.91
N LEU A 47 0.03 9.49 25.12
CA LEU A 47 -1.20 10.15 25.58
C LEU A 47 -2.33 9.63 24.72
N GLY A 48 -3.23 8.86 25.29
CA GLY A 48 -4.39 8.37 24.55
C GLY A 48 -4.58 6.86 24.61
N PRO A 49 -5.28 6.28 23.63
CA PRO A 49 -5.57 4.86 23.63
C PRO A 49 -4.32 4.00 23.42
N GLU A 50 -4.44 2.72 23.73
CA GLU A 50 -3.33 1.77 23.62
C GLU A 50 -2.88 1.67 22.15
N ARG A 51 -1.57 1.79 21.92
CA ARG A 51 -0.97 1.99 20.60
C ARG A 51 -1.24 0.86 19.62
N SER A 52 -1.02 -0.41 20.03
CA SER A 52 -1.20 -1.57 19.13
C SER A 52 -2.65 -1.66 18.66
N SER A 53 -3.59 -1.55 19.58
CA SER A 53 -5.02 -1.62 19.27
C SER A 53 -5.43 -0.49 18.32
N GLU A 54 -4.95 0.73 18.57
CA GLU A 54 -5.28 1.89 17.74
C GLU A 54 -4.66 1.76 16.34
N LEU A 55 -3.40 1.32 16.25
CA LEU A 55 -2.75 1.11 14.95
C LEU A 55 -3.47 0.03 14.14
N VAL A 56 -3.84 -1.09 14.78
CA VAL A 56 -4.59 -2.16 14.11
C VAL A 56 -5.94 -1.64 13.61
N ALA A 57 -6.66 -0.91 14.46
CA ALA A 57 -7.97 -0.33 14.07
C ALA A 57 -7.83 0.57 12.85
N ARG A 58 -6.80 1.43 12.82
CA ARG A 58 -6.59 2.38 11.71
C ARG A 58 -6.04 1.72 10.44
N THR A 59 -5.18 0.72 10.59
CA THR A 59 -4.48 0.08 9.45
C THR A 59 -5.33 -1.02 8.79
N HIS A 60 -6.06 -1.79 9.61
CA HIS A 60 -6.84 -2.93 9.14
C HIS A 60 -8.36 -2.71 9.19
N GLY A 61 -8.80 -1.59 9.76
CA GLY A 61 -10.23 -1.30 9.88
C GLY A 61 -10.97 -2.23 10.84
N LEU A 62 -10.25 -2.81 11.80
CA LEU A 62 -10.84 -3.76 12.76
C LEU A 62 -11.40 -3.05 13.98
N ASP A 63 -12.56 -3.51 14.44
CA ASP A 63 -13.12 -3.11 15.73
C ASP A 63 -12.46 -3.97 16.80
N THR A 64 -11.50 -3.40 17.51
CA THR A 64 -10.76 -4.12 18.56
C THR A 64 -11.33 -3.79 19.93
N PRO A 65 -11.57 -4.79 20.79
CA PRO A 65 -11.96 -4.50 22.17
C PRO A 65 -10.88 -3.68 22.88
N LYS A 66 -11.31 -2.76 23.74
CA LYS A 66 -10.42 -1.93 24.50
C LYS A 66 -9.63 -2.78 25.52
N PRO A 67 -8.30 -2.72 25.54
CA PRO A 67 -7.50 -3.47 26.51
C PRO A 67 -7.80 -3.06 27.96
N LEU A 68 -7.64 -3.98 28.90
CA LEU A 68 -7.78 -3.68 30.32
C LEU A 68 -6.64 -2.76 30.77
N PRO A 69 -6.94 -1.73 31.57
CA PRO A 69 -5.90 -0.86 32.11
C PRO A 69 -4.91 -1.65 32.97
N LEU A 70 -3.61 -1.37 32.83
CA LEU A 70 -2.56 -2.07 33.55
C LEU A 70 -2.77 -1.99 35.08
N ALA A 71 -3.16 -0.82 35.59
CA ALA A 71 -3.39 -0.63 37.02
C ALA A 71 -4.50 -1.56 37.55
N GLN A 72 -5.56 -1.78 36.77
CA GLN A 72 -6.63 -2.71 37.12
C GLN A 72 -6.09 -4.15 37.19
N VAL A 73 -5.30 -4.55 36.22
CA VAL A 73 -4.70 -5.88 36.14
C VAL A 73 -3.78 -6.13 37.34
N GLU A 74 -2.91 -5.15 37.65
CA GLU A 74 -1.98 -5.24 38.78
C GLU A 74 -2.72 -5.38 40.12
N ARG A 75 -3.80 -4.61 40.31
CA ARG A 75 -4.62 -4.69 41.48
C ARG A 75 -5.25 -6.10 41.63
N MET A 76 -5.86 -6.60 40.55
CA MET A 76 -6.50 -7.91 40.55
C MET A 76 -5.48 -9.03 40.85
N LEU A 77 -4.29 -8.94 40.25
CA LEU A 77 -3.22 -9.92 40.51
C LEU A 77 -2.74 -9.85 41.97
N GLY A 78 -2.61 -8.63 42.52
CA GLY A 78 -2.23 -8.41 43.89
C GLY A 78 -3.26 -8.96 44.89
N ASP A 79 -4.53 -8.90 44.52
CA ASP A 79 -5.64 -9.42 45.35
C ASP A 79 -5.90 -10.90 45.13
N GLY A 80 -5.10 -11.59 44.32
CA GLY A 80 -5.25 -13.02 44.06
C GLY A 80 -6.43 -13.39 43.14
N GLN A 81 -6.91 -12.42 42.34
CA GLN A 81 -8.09 -12.58 41.47
C GLN A 81 -7.71 -12.93 40.05
N LEU A 82 -6.77 -13.87 39.87
CA LEU A 82 -6.33 -14.28 38.54
C LEU A 82 -7.47 -14.88 37.72
N ASP A 83 -8.29 -15.73 38.34
CA ASP A 83 -9.38 -16.41 37.62
C ASP A 83 -10.42 -15.40 37.12
N GLU A 84 -10.77 -14.40 37.93
CA GLU A 84 -11.71 -13.35 37.56
C GLU A 84 -11.12 -12.49 36.43
N LEU A 85 -9.84 -12.21 36.48
CA LEU A 85 -9.13 -11.48 35.43
C LEU A 85 -9.20 -12.24 34.11
N LEU A 86 -8.94 -13.55 34.14
CA LEU A 86 -9.00 -14.38 32.93
C LEU A 86 -10.43 -14.46 32.37
N GLU A 87 -11.45 -14.54 33.21
CA GLU A 87 -12.85 -14.52 32.78
C GLU A 87 -13.19 -13.21 32.05
N GLU A 88 -12.76 -12.09 32.60
CA GLU A 88 -12.99 -10.77 31.99
C GLU A 88 -12.30 -10.71 30.63
N ILE A 89 -11.07 -11.19 30.53
CA ILE A 89 -10.31 -11.21 29.27
C ILE A 89 -10.97 -12.13 28.24
N ILE A 90 -11.45 -13.31 28.65
CA ILE A 90 -12.15 -14.23 27.75
C ILE A 90 -13.41 -13.56 27.17
N SER A 91 -14.14 -12.81 27.99
CA SER A 91 -15.33 -12.09 27.54
C SER A 91 -14.98 -11.07 26.45
N LEU A 92 -13.88 -10.31 26.64
CA LEU A 92 -13.41 -9.36 25.63
C LEU A 92 -12.91 -10.08 24.37
N TYR A 93 -12.21 -11.19 24.54
CA TYR A 93 -11.72 -12.01 23.43
C TYR A 93 -12.87 -12.50 22.56
N GLN A 94 -13.98 -12.93 23.17
CA GLN A 94 -15.14 -13.42 22.42
C GLN A 94 -15.71 -12.34 21.49
N ARG A 95 -15.65 -11.08 21.92
CA ARG A 95 -16.06 -9.95 21.06
C ARG A 95 -15.13 -9.79 19.87
N ALA A 96 -13.81 -9.91 20.08
CA ALA A 96 -12.83 -9.84 19.02
C ALA A 96 -12.94 -11.02 18.03
N ALA A 97 -13.35 -12.18 18.53
CA ALA A 97 -13.41 -13.44 17.77
C ALA A 97 -14.71 -13.63 16.99
N ALA A 98 -15.73 -12.81 17.25
CA ALA A 98 -17.05 -12.98 16.62
C ALA A 98 -16.94 -12.93 15.10
N ASP A 99 -17.39 -13.99 14.43
CA ASP A 99 -17.39 -14.11 12.96
C ASP A 99 -15.99 -14.05 12.31
N LYS A 100 -14.94 -14.40 13.07
CA LYS A 100 -13.56 -14.43 12.55
C LYS A 100 -13.10 -15.85 12.25
N ASP A 101 -12.19 -15.99 11.31
CA ASP A 101 -11.51 -17.26 11.02
C ASP A 101 -10.29 -17.44 11.91
N VAL A 102 -9.62 -16.31 12.23
CA VAL A 102 -8.39 -16.30 13.01
C VAL A 102 -8.33 -15.02 13.85
N VAL A 103 -7.81 -15.12 15.06
CA VAL A 103 -7.58 -13.98 15.94
C VAL A 103 -6.11 -13.95 16.35
N ILE A 104 -5.49 -12.78 16.24
CA ILE A 104 -4.15 -12.51 16.76
C ILE A 104 -4.32 -11.90 18.15
N VAL A 105 -3.71 -12.51 19.15
CA VAL A 105 -3.69 -12.00 20.53
C VAL A 105 -2.27 -11.55 20.84
N GLU A 106 -2.10 -10.26 21.14
CA GLU A 106 -0.79 -9.70 21.44
C GLU A 106 -0.52 -9.76 22.94
N GLY A 107 0.52 -10.51 23.34
CA GLY A 107 0.89 -10.70 24.73
C GLY A 107 1.55 -9.49 25.36
N MET A 108 1.74 -9.56 26.66
CA MET A 108 2.46 -8.53 27.42
C MET A 108 3.95 -8.61 27.17
N VAL A 109 4.58 -7.44 27.06
CA VAL A 109 6.03 -7.33 26.97
C VAL A 109 6.59 -7.33 28.41
N PRO A 110 7.53 -8.24 28.73
CA PRO A 110 8.15 -8.22 30.06
C PRO A 110 9.01 -6.96 30.23
N THR A 111 8.84 -6.30 31.35
CA THR A 111 9.60 -5.10 31.70
C THR A 111 10.13 -5.26 33.13
N ARG A 112 11.03 -4.37 33.54
CA ARG A 112 11.57 -4.38 34.92
C ARG A 112 10.47 -4.21 35.96
N HIS A 113 9.39 -3.53 35.59
CA HIS A 113 8.25 -3.26 36.48
C HIS A 113 7.11 -4.24 36.36
N ALA A 114 7.16 -5.13 35.37
CA ALA A 114 6.12 -6.12 35.08
C ALA A 114 6.72 -7.52 34.99
N SER A 115 7.38 -7.97 36.06
CA SER A 115 7.99 -9.29 36.16
C SER A 115 6.98 -10.42 36.05
N TYR A 116 5.70 -10.14 36.33
CA TYR A 116 4.60 -11.08 36.23
C TYR A 116 4.17 -11.35 34.78
N ALA A 117 4.68 -10.58 33.79
CA ALA A 117 4.20 -10.64 32.41
C ALA A 117 4.29 -12.06 31.81
N ALA A 118 5.39 -12.75 32.04
CA ALA A 118 5.58 -14.11 31.54
C ALA A 118 4.51 -15.07 32.07
N ARG A 119 4.20 -14.97 33.38
CA ARG A 119 3.15 -15.81 34.02
C ARG A 119 1.77 -15.49 33.44
N VAL A 120 1.47 -14.20 33.28
CA VAL A 120 0.17 -13.77 32.72
C VAL A 120 0.06 -14.27 31.27
N ASN A 121 1.11 -14.12 30.47
CA ASN A 121 1.12 -14.59 29.08
C ASN A 121 0.84 -16.08 29.00
N PHE A 122 1.45 -16.89 29.87
CA PHE A 122 1.21 -18.32 29.92
C PHE A 122 -0.27 -18.62 30.18
N HIS A 123 -0.85 -17.98 31.21
CA HIS A 123 -2.26 -18.20 31.55
C HIS A 123 -3.20 -17.73 30.43
N LEU A 124 -2.89 -16.61 29.78
CA LEU A 124 -3.69 -16.12 28.66
C LEU A 124 -3.68 -17.08 27.49
N ALA A 125 -2.49 -17.54 27.08
CA ALA A 125 -2.38 -18.48 25.96
C ALA A 125 -3.15 -19.76 26.22
N LYS A 126 -3.06 -20.28 27.46
CA LYS A 126 -3.74 -21.50 27.87
C LYS A 126 -5.26 -21.30 27.93
N SER A 127 -5.72 -20.22 28.54
CA SER A 127 -7.15 -19.93 28.71
C SER A 127 -7.87 -19.70 27.39
N LEU A 128 -7.16 -19.14 26.41
CA LEU A 128 -7.70 -18.87 25.07
C LEU A 128 -7.50 -20.06 24.13
N ASP A 129 -6.92 -21.16 24.60
CA ASP A 129 -6.54 -22.33 23.79
C ASP A 129 -5.75 -21.92 22.56
N ALA A 130 -4.84 -20.98 22.72
CA ALA A 130 -4.12 -20.35 21.64
C ALA A 130 -2.87 -21.15 21.22
N GLU A 131 -2.53 -21.02 19.96
CA GLU A 131 -1.26 -21.50 19.41
C GLU A 131 -0.25 -20.36 19.57
N VAL A 132 0.93 -20.65 20.10
CA VAL A 132 1.91 -19.62 20.47
C VAL A 132 2.95 -19.44 19.37
N ILE A 133 3.17 -18.18 18.99
CA ILE A 133 4.26 -17.78 18.09
C ILE A 133 5.15 -16.83 18.91
N LEU A 134 6.42 -17.20 19.06
CA LEU A 134 7.39 -16.36 19.75
C LEU A 134 7.90 -15.27 18.81
N VAL A 135 8.16 -14.08 19.34
CA VAL A 135 8.80 -12.99 18.60
C VAL A 135 10.09 -12.61 19.31
N SER A 136 11.18 -12.64 18.57
CA SER A 136 12.50 -12.34 19.10
C SER A 136 13.23 -11.36 18.18
N ALA A 137 14.14 -10.59 18.75
CA ALA A 137 15.03 -9.71 17.97
C ALA A 137 16.48 -10.08 18.36
N PRO A 138 17.28 -10.54 17.39
CA PRO A 138 18.68 -10.84 17.68
C PRO A 138 19.43 -9.59 18.14
N GLU A 139 20.27 -9.77 19.12
CA GLU A 139 21.15 -8.72 19.65
C GLU A 139 22.61 -9.07 19.26
N ASN A 140 23.57 -8.53 19.98
CA ASN A 140 24.97 -8.87 19.79
C ASN A 140 25.26 -10.20 20.52
N GLU A 141 24.72 -11.31 19.99
CA GLU A 141 24.80 -12.64 20.59
C GLU A 141 25.14 -13.65 19.52
N THR A 142 25.68 -14.79 19.91
CA THR A 142 25.98 -15.91 19.02
C THR A 142 24.69 -16.65 18.64
N LEU A 143 24.75 -17.45 17.58
CA LEU A 143 23.60 -18.28 17.17
C LEU A 143 23.19 -19.25 18.28
N THR A 144 24.16 -19.75 19.07
CA THR A 144 23.87 -20.65 20.20
C THR A 144 23.10 -19.88 21.28
N GLU A 145 23.56 -18.70 21.67
CA GLU A 145 22.89 -17.88 22.67
C GLU A 145 21.49 -17.50 22.27
N LEU A 146 21.29 -17.13 20.99
CA LEU A 146 19.96 -16.83 20.44
C LEU A 146 19.06 -18.08 20.53
N THR A 147 19.57 -19.23 20.10
CA THR A 147 18.83 -20.50 20.17
C THR A 147 18.42 -20.83 21.59
N ASP A 148 19.35 -20.72 22.55
CA ASP A 148 19.08 -21.00 23.96
C ASP A 148 18.00 -20.05 24.52
N ARG A 149 18.08 -18.77 24.16
CA ARG A 149 17.12 -17.77 24.61
C ARG A 149 15.70 -18.08 24.08
N ILE A 150 15.60 -18.47 22.81
CA ILE A 150 14.31 -18.84 22.20
C ILE A 150 13.79 -20.10 22.89
N GLU A 151 14.63 -21.09 23.13
CA GLU A 151 14.23 -22.36 23.77
C GLU A 151 13.70 -22.13 25.18
N ILE A 152 14.40 -21.29 25.96
CA ILE A 152 13.97 -20.94 27.33
C ILE A 152 12.57 -20.33 27.30
N GLN A 153 12.34 -19.41 26.37
CA GLN A 153 11.02 -18.78 26.24
C GLN A 153 9.95 -19.78 25.80
N ALA A 154 10.27 -20.71 24.90
CA ALA A 154 9.33 -21.75 24.47
C ALA A 154 8.93 -22.64 25.65
N GLN A 155 9.85 -22.94 26.57
CA GLN A 155 9.56 -23.74 27.76
C GLN A 155 8.47 -23.14 28.63
N LEU A 156 8.31 -21.82 28.64
CA LEU A 156 7.24 -21.17 29.40
C LEU A 156 5.84 -21.57 28.91
N PHE A 157 5.73 -22.03 27.66
CA PHE A 157 4.45 -22.40 27.04
C PHE A 157 4.30 -23.91 26.78
N GLY A 158 5.17 -24.73 27.39
CA GLY A 158 5.12 -26.18 27.23
C GLY A 158 6.30 -26.78 26.48
N GLY A 159 7.15 -25.94 25.91
CA GLY A 159 8.37 -26.36 25.23
C GLY A 159 8.25 -26.35 23.71
N PRO A 160 9.40 -26.40 23.02
CA PRO A 160 9.41 -26.30 21.55
C PRO A 160 8.80 -27.52 20.84
N ARG A 161 8.53 -28.60 21.56
CA ARG A 161 7.88 -29.80 20.98
C ARG A 161 6.41 -29.90 21.32
N ASP A 162 5.88 -28.92 22.05
CA ASP A 162 4.43 -28.84 22.32
C ASP A 162 3.72 -28.43 21.01
N PRO A 163 2.67 -29.18 20.60
CA PRO A 163 1.96 -28.85 19.35
C PRO A 163 1.32 -27.46 19.32
N LYS A 164 1.16 -26.82 20.49
CA LYS A 164 0.62 -25.46 20.58
C LYS A 164 1.70 -24.38 20.51
N VAL A 165 2.99 -24.76 20.46
CA VAL A 165 4.11 -23.81 20.35
C VAL A 165 4.70 -23.95 18.95
N LEU A 166 4.32 -23.05 18.05
CA LEU A 166 4.51 -23.23 16.61
C LEU A 166 5.90 -22.88 16.11
N GLY A 167 6.54 -21.88 16.73
CA GLY A 167 7.83 -21.42 16.23
C GLY A 167 8.13 -20.00 16.64
N VAL A 168 9.02 -19.37 15.86
CA VAL A 168 9.53 -18.04 16.17
C VAL A 168 9.56 -17.16 14.92
N ILE A 169 9.27 -15.88 15.10
CA ILE A 169 9.50 -14.84 14.12
C ILE A 169 10.66 -13.99 14.64
N LEU A 170 11.70 -13.85 13.82
CA LEU A 170 12.85 -12.99 14.14
C LEU A 170 12.64 -11.63 13.48
N ASN A 171 12.66 -10.59 14.29
CA ASN A 171 12.49 -9.22 13.82
C ASN A 171 13.80 -8.45 13.99
N LYS A 172 13.96 -7.35 13.25
CA LYS A 172 15.10 -6.43 13.36
C LYS A 172 16.45 -7.15 13.11
N VAL A 173 16.46 -8.12 12.20
CA VAL A 173 17.65 -8.89 11.89
C VAL A 173 18.61 -8.04 11.06
N ARG A 174 19.86 -7.94 11.51
CA ARG A 174 20.93 -7.29 10.76
C ARG A 174 21.82 -8.36 10.16
N GLY A 175 21.94 -8.35 8.83
CA GLY A 175 22.85 -9.24 8.12
C GLY A 175 24.32 -8.80 8.34
N GLU A 176 25.25 -9.60 7.88
CA GLU A 176 26.66 -9.24 7.92
C GLU A 176 26.93 -8.02 7.05
N ALA A 177 27.90 -7.22 7.46
CA ALA A 177 28.23 -5.94 6.82
C ALA A 177 28.68 -6.10 5.36
N ASP A 178 29.17 -7.29 5.00
CA ASP A 178 29.72 -7.57 3.68
C ASP A 178 28.68 -8.16 2.69
N ALA A 179 27.42 -8.33 3.11
CA ALA A 179 26.39 -8.86 2.23
C ALA A 179 26.08 -7.86 1.10
N ALA A 180 25.77 -8.39 -0.09
CA ALA A 180 25.49 -7.57 -1.27
C ALA A 180 24.30 -6.63 -1.06
N ASN A 181 23.31 -7.08 -0.27
CA ASN A 181 22.20 -6.24 0.20
C ASN A 181 21.66 -6.82 1.51
N ALA A 182 20.81 -6.06 2.18
CA ALA A 182 20.27 -6.45 3.48
C ALA A 182 19.46 -7.76 3.43
N GLU A 183 18.73 -7.97 2.34
CA GLU A 183 17.91 -9.19 2.20
C GLU A 183 18.74 -10.44 2.04
N ASP A 184 19.80 -10.38 1.24
CA ASP A 184 20.74 -11.51 1.07
C ASP A 184 21.41 -11.84 2.40
N GLY A 185 21.83 -10.83 3.15
CA GLY A 185 22.45 -10.99 4.47
C GLY A 185 21.52 -11.66 5.47
N VAL A 186 20.24 -11.30 5.44
CA VAL A 186 19.23 -11.88 6.33
C VAL A 186 18.87 -13.30 5.91
N ALA A 187 18.77 -13.56 4.61
CA ALA A 187 18.52 -14.92 4.10
C ALA A 187 19.67 -15.86 4.51
N ASP A 188 20.91 -15.40 4.43
CA ASP A 188 22.08 -16.18 4.88
C ASP A 188 22.03 -16.40 6.40
N PHE A 189 21.68 -15.37 7.17
CA PHE A 189 21.51 -15.50 8.62
C PHE A 189 20.47 -16.56 8.96
N ALA A 190 19.30 -16.51 8.30
CA ALA A 190 18.22 -17.46 8.53
C ALA A 190 18.66 -18.89 8.20
N ARG A 191 19.38 -19.06 7.10
CA ARG A 191 19.92 -20.37 6.68
C ARG A 191 20.92 -20.90 7.74
N ARG A 192 21.88 -20.08 8.14
CA ARG A 192 22.89 -20.47 9.14
C ARG A 192 22.25 -20.82 10.48
N LEU A 193 21.25 -20.03 10.90
CA LEU A 193 20.53 -20.31 12.16
C LEU A 193 19.80 -21.66 12.07
N THR A 194 19.11 -21.91 10.96
CA THR A 194 18.36 -23.17 10.77
C THR A 194 19.31 -24.38 10.75
N GLU A 195 20.46 -24.24 10.11
CA GLU A 195 21.46 -25.31 10.05
C GLU A 195 22.14 -25.55 11.39
N HIS A 196 22.39 -24.50 12.15
CA HIS A 196 23.09 -24.54 13.43
C HIS A 196 22.18 -25.04 14.58
N SER A 197 20.92 -24.63 14.55
CA SER A 197 20.04 -24.78 15.70
C SER A 197 19.28 -26.14 15.67
N PRO A 198 19.48 -27.01 16.64
CA PRO A 198 18.66 -28.23 16.75
C PRO A 198 17.23 -27.95 17.15
N LEU A 199 16.93 -26.73 17.57
CA LEU A 199 15.62 -26.27 17.96
C LEU A 199 14.67 -26.16 16.76
N LEU A 200 15.16 -25.63 15.63
CA LEU A 200 14.33 -25.33 14.45
C LEU A 200 14.13 -26.58 13.59
N ARG A 201 12.89 -27.07 13.60
CA ARG A 201 12.44 -28.27 12.86
C ARG A 201 11.02 -28.03 12.36
N ASP A 202 10.46 -29.04 11.71
CA ASP A 202 9.09 -28.96 11.18
C ASP A 202 8.04 -28.67 12.28
N ASP A 203 8.30 -29.13 13.50
CA ASP A 203 7.39 -28.95 14.64
C ASP A 203 7.67 -27.66 15.45
N PHE A 204 8.76 -26.94 15.15
CA PHE A 204 9.06 -25.61 15.71
C PHE A 204 9.80 -24.82 14.66
N ARG A 205 9.10 -23.95 13.95
CA ARG A 205 9.59 -23.35 12.72
C ARG A 205 10.14 -21.93 12.91
N LEU A 206 11.04 -21.54 12.02
CA LEU A 206 11.33 -20.12 11.78
C LEU A 206 10.25 -19.61 10.82
N ILE A 207 9.24 -18.94 11.38
CA ILE A 207 8.03 -18.53 10.65
C ILE A 207 8.29 -17.25 9.83
N GLY A 208 9.24 -16.46 10.26
CA GLY A 208 9.61 -15.25 9.55
C GLY A 208 10.96 -14.72 10.02
N CYS A 209 11.64 -14.00 9.12
CA CYS A 209 12.93 -13.38 9.42
C CYS A 209 12.93 -12.01 8.74
N ILE A 210 12.73 -10.96 9.55
CA ILE A 210 12.46 -9.61 9.05
C ILE A 210 13.75 -8.76 9.14
N PRO A 211 14.27 -8.28 7.99
CA PRO A 211 15.46 -7.43 7.99
C PRO A 211 15.22 -6.10 8.71
N TRP A 212 16.26 -5.57 9.33
CA TRP A 212 16.24 -4.19 9.82
C TRP A 212 16.34 -3.24 8.62
N GLN A 213 15.43 -2.28 8.56
CA GLN A 213 15.43 -1.26 7.50
C GLN A 213 15.37 0.12 8.16
N ASP A 214 16.42 0.92 8.00
CA ASP A 214 16.45 2.29 8.57
C ASP A 214 15.31 3.14 8.04
N GLU A 215 14.96 2.97 6.77
CA GLU A 215 13.92 3.75 6.09
C GLU A 215 12.53 3.54 6.70
N LEU A 216 12.26 2.33 7.21
CA LEU A 216 10.98 2.01 7.86
C LEU A 216 10.89 2.63 9.26
N ASN A 217 12.03 3.05 9.80
CA ASN A 217 12.09 3.68 11.12
C ASN A 217 12.21 5.20 11.03
N ALA A 218 12.13 5.76 9.81
CA ALA A 218 12.29 7.19 9.56
C ALA A 218 11.06 7.97 10.07
N ALA A 219 11.27 8.79 11.10
CA ALA A 219 10.24 9.66 11.65
C ALA A 219 9.94 10.81 10.69
N ARG A 220 8.72 11.36 10.77
CA ARG A 220 8.40 12.59 10.05
C ARG A 220 9.15 13.75 10.69
N THR A 221 9.43 14.79 9.91
CA THR A 221 10.04 16.02 10.45
C THR A 221 9.15 16.63 11.54
N ARG A 222 7.83 16.49 11.38
CA ARG A 222 6.85 16.87 12.42
C ARG A 222 7.13 16.13 13.76
N ASP A 223 7.41 14.84 13.70
CA ASP A 223 7.67 14.05 14.93
C ASP A 223 8.93 14.56 15.65
N ILE A 224 9.91 15.02 14.88
CA ILE A 224 11.11 15.67 15.44
C ILE A 224 10.74 17.00 16.11
N ALA A 225 9.89 17.78 15.44
CA ALA A 225 9.44 19.07 16.01
C ALA A 225 8.71 18.86 17.33
N ASP A 226 7.82 17.86 17.38
CA ASP A 226 7.06 17.52 18.58
C ASP A 226 8.00 17.04 19.71
N LEU A 227 8.91 16.12 19.40
CA LEU A 227 9.88 15.57 20.36
C LEU A 227 10.71 16.67 21.03
N LEU A 228 11.18 17.62 20.23
CA LEU A 228 12.07 18.67 20.71
C LEU A 228 11.31 19.91 21.18
N SER A 229 9.98 19.92 21.09
CA SER A 229 9.14 21.12 21.32
C SER A 229 9.67 22.30 20.51
N ALA A 230 10.01 22.05 19.24
CA ALA A 230 10.65 23.01 18.37
C ALA A 230 9.66 24.07 17.88
N ARG A 231 10.15 25.31 17.76
CA ARG A 231 9.40 26.34 17.02
C ARG A 231 9.51 26.04 15.53
N VAL A 232 8.36 26.14 14.85
CA VAL A 232 8.29 25.90 13.40
C VAL A 232 8.44 27.24 12.69
N UNK A 233 9.76 27.37 12.15
CA UNK A 233 10.00 28.19 11.62
C UNK A 233 9.47 28.34 10.59
N ASN A 234 9.38 27.41 9.42
CA ASN A 234 8.64 27.14 8.18
C ASN A 234 8.12 25.71 8.20
N ALA A 235 6.82 25.53 8.13
CA ALA A 235 6.25 24.17 8.15
C ALA A 235 6.63 23.41 6.86
N GLY A 236 6.49 24.04 5.72
CA GLY A 236 6.74 23.35 4.46
C GLY A 236 6.02 22.02 4.42
N ASP A 237 6.73 20.99 3.99
CA ASP A 237 6.19 19.62 3.90
C ASP A 237 6.52 18.78 5.14
N TYR A 238 6.62 19.38 6.34
CA TYR A 238 7.16 18.69 7.52
C TYR A 238 6.32 17.47 7.95
N GLU A 239 5.05 17.41 7.57
CA GLU A 239 4.18 16.27 7.85
C GLU A 239 4.48 15.07 6.95
N GLN A 240 5.03 15.30 5.77
CA GLN A 240 5.29 14.27 4.77
C GLN A 240 6.77 13.85 4.73
N ARG A 241 7.69 14.79 4.98
CA ARG A 241 9.13 14.52 4.86
C ARG A 241 9.63 13.60 5.97
N ARG A 242 10.45 12.64 5.57
CA ARG A 242 11.00 11.60 6.45
C ARG A 242 12.46 11.86 6.77
N VAL A 243 12.81 11.77 8.05
CA VAL A 243 14.17 11.94 8.52
C VAL A 243 14.89 10.59 8.47
N GLN A 244 15.59 10.34 7.37
CA GLN A 244 16.37 9.12 7.18
C GLN A 244 17.72 9.21 7.85
N LYS A 245 18.28 10.42 7.89
CA LYS A 245 19.59 10.65 8.48
C LYS A 245 19.64 12.04 9.11
N ILE A 246 20.32 12.13 10.24
CA ILE A 246 20.55 13.39 10.96
C ILE A 246 22.02 13.76 10.76
N VAL A 247 22.28 14.99 10.32
CA VAL A 247 23.65 15.45 10.10
C VAL A 247 23.87 16.74 10.87
N LEU A 248 24.79 16.70 11.84
CA LEU A 248 25.23 17.89 12.57
C LEU A 248 26.31 18.60 11.75
N CYS A 249 25.96 19.76 11.19
CA CYS A 249 26.82 20.50 10.26
C CYS A 249 27.73 21.47 11.02
N ALA A 250 28.83 20.93 11.52
CA ALA A 250 29.85 21.69 12.24
C ALA A 250 30.99 22.19 11.35
N ARG A 251 31.12 21.61 10.14
CA ARG A 251 32.20 21.93 9.19
C ARG A 251 31.79 23.04 8.24
N ALA A 252 32.76 23.60 7.53
CA ALA A 252 32.54 24.59 6.47
C ALA A 252 31.79 23.94 5.28
N VAL A 253 31.12 24.80 4.49
CA VAL A 253 30.23 24.36 3.39
C VAL A 253 30.90 23.36 2.44
N PRO A 254 32.14 23.56 1.95
CA PRO A 254 32.73 22.58 1.02
C PRO A 254 32.79 21.17 1.57
N ASN A 255 32.90 21.01 2.89
CA ASN A 255 32.94 19.71 3.56
C ASN A 255 31.57 19.22 4.00
N THR A 256 30.52 20.02 3.77
CA THR A 256 29.14 19.70 4.14
C THR A 256 28.29 19.35 2.91
N VAL A 257 28.59 19.92 1.74
CA VAL A 257 27.78 19.77 0.51
C VAL A 257 27.48 18.29 0.19
N GLN A 258 28.50 17.42 0.30
CA GLN A 258 28.35 16.00 0.03
C GLN A 258 27.39 15.26 1.00
N LEU A 259 27.07 15.90 2.14
CA LEU A 259 26.14 15.34 3.13
C LEU A 259 24.70 15.78 2.92
N LEU A 260 24.47 16.78 2.04
CA LEU A 260 23.14 17.33 1.73
C LEU A 260 22.46 16.40 0.71
N LYS A 261 21.81 15.35 1.22
CA LYS A 261 21.20 14.29 0.41
C LYS A 261 19.72 14.14 0.76
N PRO A 262 18.94 13.48 -0.09
CA PRO A 262 17.54 13.22 0.23
C PRO A 262 17.36 12.61 1.62
N GLY A 263 16.34 13.08 2.34
CA GLY A 263 16.00 12.58 3.67
C GLY A 263 16.90 13.02 4.80
N VAL A 264 17.84 13.94 4.55
CA VAL A 264 18.74 14.44 5.61
C VAL A 264 18.07 15.57 6.36
N LEU A 265 18.07 15.46 7.70
CA LEU A 265 17.78 16.57 8.61
C LEU A 265 19.11 17.27 8.94
N VAL A 266 19.25 18.52 8.49
CA VAL A 266 20.45 19.32 8.70
C VAL A 266 20.32 20.02 10.05
N VAL A 267 21.24 19.75 10.98
CA VAL A 267 21.25 20.36 12.31
C VAL A 267 22.43 21.33 12.39
N THR A 268 22.16 22.61 12.73
CA THR A 268 23.20 23.64 12.79
C THR A 268 22.73 24.78 13.71
N PRO A 269 23.63 25.52 14.35
CA PRO A 269 23.22 26.74 15.05
C PRO A 269 22.56 27.75 14.10
N GLY A 270 21.63 28.53 14.65
CA GLY A 270 20.83 29.46 13.83
C GLY A 270 21.61 30.65 13.26
N ASP A 271 22.85 30.86 13.72
CA ASP A 271 23.74 31.90 13.19
C ASP A 271 24.73 31.38 12.12
N ARG A 272 24.53 30.15 11.65
CA ARG A 272 25.35 29.55 10.56
C ARG A 272 24.70 29.85 9.21
N ASP A 273 24.77 31.12 8.81
CA ASP A 273 24.21 31.60 7.54
C ASP A 273 24.69 30.78 6.35
N ASP A 274 25.96 30.38 6.37
CA ASP A 274 26.58 29.59 5.30
C ASP A 274 25.91 28.23 5.13
N ILE A 275 25.58 27.57 6.22
CA ILE A 275 24.90 26.24 6.17
C ILE A 275 23.43 26.41 5.78
N ILE A 276 22.76 27.45 6.30
CA ILE A 276 21.36 27.75 5.97
C ILE A 276 21.23 27.97 4.45
N LEU A 277 22.13 28.79 3.88
CA LEU A 277 22.16 29.06 2.44
C LEU A 277 22.47 27.78 1.63
N ALA A 278 23.46 26.99 2.07
CA ALA A 278 23.83 25.77 1.37
C ALA A 278 22.67 24.75 1.34
N ALA A 279 22.01 24.55 2.47
CA ALA A 279 20.85 23.63 2.56
C ALA A 279 19.69 24.13 1.69
N SER A 280 19.44 25.44 1.72
CA SER A 280 18.38 26.06 0.91
C SER A 280 18.65 25.91 -0.60
N LEU A 281 19.90 26.14 -1.02
CA LEU A 281 20.31 25.96 -2.41
C LEU A 281 20.17 24.49 -2.84
N ALA A 282 20.55 23.55 -1.97
CA ALA A 282 20.37 22.14 -2.26
C ALA A 282 18.89 21.82 -2.47
N ALA A 283 18.01 22.34 -1.60
CA ALA A 283 16.56 22.12 -1.70
C ALA A 283 16.02 22.73 -3.00
N MET A 284 16.47 23.95 -3.37
CA MET A 284 16.06 24.61 -4.61
C MET A 284 16.54 23.85 -5.85
N ASN A 285 17.65 23.13 -5.73
CA ASN A 285 18.20 22.30 -6.82
C ASN A 285 17.58 20.88 -6.84
N GLY A 286 16.50 20.68 -6.10
CA GLY A 286 15.72 19.45 -6.17
C GLY A 286 16.08 18.38 -5.16
N VAL A 287 16.98 18.66 -4.19
CA VAL A 287 17.30 17.69 -3.14
C VAL A 287 16.21 17.74 -2.07
N PRO A 288 15.41 16.67 -1.86
CA PRO A 288 14.35 16.70 -0.85
C PRO A 288 14.92 16.45 0.55
N LEU A 289 15.56 17.47 1.12
CA LEU A 289 16.04 17.43 2.51
C LEU A 289 14.85 17.23 3.45
N ALA A 290 15.04 16.46 4.53
CA ALA A 290 13.99 16.28 5.54
C ALA A 290 13.65 17.60 6.24
N GLY A 291 14.67 18.44 6.44
CA GLY A 291 14.46 19.77 7.01
C GLY A 291 15.75 20.38 7.50
N LEU A 292 15.61 21.59 8.03
CA LEU A 292 16.69 22.35 8.65
C LEU A 292 16.31 22.60 10.12
N LEU A 293 17.13 22.15 11.04
CA LEU A 293 16.92 22.30 12.49
C LEU A 293 17.98 23.25 13.05
N LEU A 294 17.54 24.43 13.43
CA LEU A 294 18.38 25.49 13.98
C LEU A 294 18.44 25.37 15.51
N CYS A 295 19.62 25.23 16.06
CA CYS A 295 19.81 25.07 17.50
C CYS A 295 20.50 26.28 18.13
N SER A 296 20.60 26.25 19.48
CA SER A 296 21.28 27.28 20.31
C SER A 296 20.52 28.60 20.46
N ASP A 297 19.22 28.59 20.12
CA ASP A 297 18.34 29.76 20.24
C ASP A 297 18.84 31.01 19.52
N PHE A 298 19.65 30.83 18.47
CA PHE A 298 20.05 31.93 17.61
C PHE A 298 19.01 32.06 16.47
N PRO A 299 18.31 33.21 16.40
CA PRO A 299 17.40 33.40 15.26
C PRO A 299 18.21 33.63 13.98
N PRO A 300 17.82 33.01 12.87
CA PRO A 300 18.51 33.27 11.62
C PRO A 300 18.27 34.70 11.16
N ASP A 301 19.25 35.29 10.46
CA ASP A 301 19.13 36.67 9.95
C ASP A 301 17.96 36.75 8.96
N PRO A 302 17.00 37.68 9.15
CA PRO A 302 15.85 37.79 8.22
C PRO A 302 16.23 38.00 6.77
N ARG A 303 17.37 38.67 6.51
CA ARG A 303 17.86 38.91 5.13
C ARG A 303 18.31 37.59 4.49
N ILE A 304 18.92 36.70 5.28
CA ILE A 304 19.32 35.37 4.83
C ILE A 304 18.08 34.54 4.55
N MET A 305 17.09 34.58 5.44
CA MET A 305 15.83 33.83 5.24
C MET A 305 15.08 34.32 4.00
N GLU A 306 15.16 35.62 3.72
CA GLU A 306 14.56 36.17 2.50
C GLU A 306 15.22 35.59 1.24
N LEU A 307 16.55 35.44 1.25
CA LEU A 307 17.28 34.80 0.13
C LEU A 307 16.86 33.33 -0.04
N CYS A 308 16.45 32.69 1.07
CA CYS A 308 16.03 31.29 1.07
C CYS A 308 14.55 31.10 0.70
N ARG A 309 13.82 32.17 0.38
CA ARG A 309 12.37 32.13 0.12
C ARG A 309 11.98 31.03 -0.86
N GLY A 310 12.74 30.83 -1.92
CA GLY A 310 12.47 29.79 -2.93
C GLY A 310 12.46 28.39 -2.32
N ALA A 311 13.41 28.09 -1.44
CA ALA A 311 13.47 26.81 -0.74
C ALA A 311 12.28 26.63 0.22
N LEU A 312 11.94 27.71 0.94
CA LEU A 312 10.84 27.67 1.92
C LEU A 312 9.50 27.43 1.22
N GLN A 313 9.26 28.15 0.11
CA GLN A 313 8.04 27.95 -0.69
C GLN A 313 8.03 26.59 -1.39
N GLY A 314 9.21 26.04 -1.67
CA GLY A 314 9.39 24.68 -2.21
C GLY A 314 9.25 23.58 -1.19
N GLY A 315 8.76 23.91 0.03
CA GLY A 315 8.41 22.91 1.02
C GLY A 315 9.49 22.54 2.03
N LEU A 316 10.64 23.23 2.05
CA LEU A 316 11.70 22.94 3.01
C LEU A 316 11.26 23.29 4.44
N PRO A 317 11.13 22.31 5.36
CA PRO A 317 10.81 22.63 6.76
C PRO A 317 11.99 23.28 7.46
N VAL A 318 11.69 24.29 8.28
CA VAL A 318 12.71 24.93 9.15
C VAL A 318 12.18 24.98 10.57
N LEU A 319 12.92 24.34 11.45
CA LEU A 319 12.61 24.22 12.88
C LEU A 319 13.69 24.92 13.70
N SER A 320 13.33 25.37 14.90
CA SER A 320 14.28 26.01 15.80
C SER A 320 14.10 25.50 17.24
N VAL A 321 15.22 25.24 17.93
CA VAL A 321 15.23 24.80 19.32
C VAL A 321 16.20 25.62 20.15
N ALA A 322 15.89 25.74 21.44
CA ALA A 322 16.74 26.49 22.36
C ALA A 322 18.00 25.74 22.78
N THR A 323 17.96 24.42 22.76
CA THR A 323 19.07 23.57 23.18
C THR A 323 20.29 23.73 22.28
N GLY A 324 21.48 23.59 22.87
CA GLY A 324 22.73 23.60 22.08
C GLY A 324 22.87 22.36 21.21
N SER A 325 23.84 22.39 20.30
CA SER A 325 24.02 21.33 19.31
C SER A 325 24.19 19.94 19.94
N TYR A 326 24.92 19.84 21.02
CA TYR A 326 25.18 18.57 21.71
C TYR A 326 23.91 18.01 22.36
N ASP A 327 23.17 18.85 23.08
CA ASP A 327 21.92 18.42 23.73
C ASP A 327 20.86 18.07 22.68
N THR A 328 20.77 18.84 21.59
CA THR A 328 19.87 18.57 20.49
C THR A 328 20.16 17.19 19.89
N ALA A 329 21.43 16.91 19.60
CA ALA A 329 21.84 15.61 19.06
C ALA A 329 21.55 14.46 20.04
N THR A 330 21.78 14.69 21.32
CA THR A 330 21.49 13.69 22.37
C THR A 330 20.00 13.38 22.45
N ASN A 331 19.17 14.43 22.43
CA ASN A 331 17.71 14.27 22.47
C ASN A 331 17.21 13.51 21.24
N LEU A 332 17.75 13.82 20.05
CA LEU A 332 17.40 13.12 18.82
C LEU A 332 17.78 11.64 18.89
N ASN A 333 18.92 11.30 19.48
CA ASN A 333 19.35 9.90 19.62
C ASN A 333 18.48 9.09 20.58
N ARG A 334 17.79 9.77 21.49
CA ARG A 334 16.88 9.12 22.47
C ARG A 334 15.45 8.98 21.96
N MET A 335 15.20 9.38 20.72
CA MET A 335 13.85 9.34 20.17
C MET A 335 13.26 7.92 20.19
N ASN A 336 12.02 7.84 20.64
CA ASN A 336 11.24 6.60 20.58
C ASN A 336 11.01 6.22 19.12
N LYS A 337 11.38 5.01 18.75
CA LYS A 337 11.27 4.52 17.36
C LYS A 337 9.95 3.80 17.07
N GLU A 338 9.03 3.78 18.02
CA GLU A 338 7.71 3.19 17.82
C GLU A 338 6.93 3.99 16.76
N ILE A 339 6.01 3.32 16.09
CA ILE A 339 5.19 3.95 15.05
C ILE A 339 4.18 4.89 15.71
N PRO A 340 4.17 6.18 15.38
CA PRO A 340 3.12 7.07 15.92
C PRO A 340 1.73 6.61 15.42
N VAL A 341 0.74 6.72 16.27
CA VAL A 341 -0.63 6.25 15.97
C VAL A 341 -1.21 6.96 14.74
N ASP A 342 -0.82 8.21 14.52
CA ASP A 342 -1.29 9.02 13.39
C ASP A 342 -0.42 8.89 12.13
N ASP A 343 0.68 8.12 12.17
CA ASP A 343 1.58 7.93 11.02
C ASP A 343 1.11 6.73 10.18
N ARG A 344 0.02 6.93 9.50
CA ARG A 344 -0.64 5.88 8.70
C ARG A 344 0.28 5.33 7.60
N GLU A 345 1.01 6.21 6.94
CA GLU A 345 1.93 5.81 5.86
C GLU A 345 3.01 4.87 6.38
N ARG A 346 3.64 5.22 7.50
CA ARG A 346 4.69 4.36 8.10
C ARG A 346 4.09 3.03 8.58
N ALA A 347 2.91 3.09 9.22
CA ALA A 347 2.22 1.87 9.68
C ALA A 347 1.97 0.93 8.50
N GLU A 348 1.48 1.47 7.37
CA GLU A 348 1.19 0.68 6.17
C GLU A 348 2.46 0.08 5.58
N ARG A 349 3.53 0.87 5.46
CA ARG A 349 4.81 0.40 4.92
C ARG A 349 5.40 -0.71 5.77
N VAL A 350 5.39 -0.55 7.10
CA VAL A 350 5.88 -1.58 8.03
C VAL A 350 5.02 -2.84 7.92
N THR A 351 3.71 -2.69 7.87
CA THR A 351 2.75 -3.81 7.75
C THR A 351 3.07 -4.64 6.50
N GLU A 352 3.20 -3.97 5.35
CA GLU A 352 3.50 -4.65 4.07
C GLU A 352 4.87 -5.33 4.11
N PHE A 353 5.86 -4.64 4.64
CA PHE A 353 7.22 -5.17 4.71
C PHE A 353 7.28 -6.43 5.57
N VAL A 354 6.71 -6.37 6.77
CA VAL A 354 6.71 -7.53 7.68
C VAL A 354 5.93 -8.69 7.06
N ALA A 355 4.76 -8.42 6.47
CA ALA A 355 3.94 -9.45 5.84
C ALA A 355 4.70 -10.18 4.72
N GLY A 356 5.56 -9.46 3.98
CA GLY A 356 6.36 -10.03 2.90
C GLY A 356 7.49 -10.96 3.39
N HIS A 357 7.81 -10.93 4.68
CA HIS A 357 8.90 -11.74 5.27
C HIS A 357 8.39 -12.85 6.20
N ILE A 358 7.08 -13.10 6.18
CA ILE A 358 6.45 -14.19 6.95
C ILE A 358 6.17 -15.35 5.99
N ASP A 359 6.31 -16.59 6.46
CA ASP A 359 6.03 -17.79 5.67
C ASP A 359 4.51 -17.90 5.42
N PHE A 360 4.07 -17.20 4.38
CA PHE A 360 2.68 -17.09 3.99
C PHE A 360 2.06 -18.45 3.65
N GLU A 361 2.79 -19.28 2.91
CA GLU A 361 2.27 -20.58 2.47
C GLU A 361 2.02 -21.51 3.66
N TRP A 362 2.94 -21.53 4.62
CA TRP A 362 2.77 -22.30 5.83
C TRP A 362 1.57 -21.81 6.64
N LEU A 363 1.44 -20.48 6.83
CA LEU A 363 0.29 -19.90 7.55
C LEU A 363 -1.03 -20.27 6.87
N LYS A 364 -1.07 -20.17 5.56
CA LYS A 364 -2.26 -20.49 4.76
C LYS A 364 -2.66 -21.95 4.95
N GLN A 365 -1.68 -22.86 4.88
CA GLN A 365 -1.91 -24.29 5.10
C GLN A 365 -2.39 -24.57 6.54
N ARG A 366 -1.79 -23.89 7.50
CA ARG A 366 -2.13 -24.06 8.93
C ARG A 366 -3.58 -23.66 9.20
N CYS A 367 -4.02 -22.55 8.65
CA CYS A 367 -5.37 -22.02 8.89
C CYS A 367 -6.46 -22.71 8.07
N GLY A 368 -6.08 -23.44 7.01
CA GLY A 368 -7.02 -24.15 6.15
C GLY A 368 -7.75 -23.20 5.18
N THR A 369 -8.81 -23.71 4.56
CA THR A 369 -9.61 -22.95 3.60
C THR A 369 -10.60 -22.04 4.35
N PRO A 370 -10.68 -20.76 3.99
CA PRO A 370 -11.66 -19.86 4.60
C PRO A 370 -13.10 -20.34 4.35
N ARG A 371 -13.98 -20.13 5.32
CA ARG A 371 -15.40 -20.47 5.19
C ARG A 371 -16.11 -19.65 4.12
N GLU A 372 -15.69 -18.38 3.97
CA GLU A 372 -16.17 -17.48 2.90
C GLU A 372 -14.97 -16.79 2.29
N LEU A 373 -14.87 -16.89 0.97
CA LEU A 373 -13.84 -16.16 0.23
C LEU A 373 -14.31 -14.71 0.05
N ARG A 374 -13.84 -13.82 0.88
CA ARG A 374 -14.01 -12.38 0.69
C ARG A 374 -12.69 -11.80 0.23
N LEU A 375 -12.73 -11.11 -0.89
CA LEU A 375 -11.57 -10.43 -1.41
C LEU A 375 -11.45 -9.07 -0.70
N SER A 376 -10.71 -9.05 0.41
CA SER A 376 -10.45 -7.80 1.14
C SER A 376 -9.52 -6.90 0.32
N PRO A 377 -9.49 -5.59 0.59
CA PRO A 377 -8.53 -4.70 -0.09
C PRO A 377 -7.08 -5.17 -0.04
N PRO A 378 -6.52 -5.60 1.11
CA PRO A 378 -5.14 -6.12 1.11
C PRO A 378 -4.97 -7.38 0.27
N ALA A 379 -5.95 -8.29 0.29
CA ALA A 379 -5.90 -9.49 -0.55
C ALA A 379 -5.95 -9.12 -2.03
N PHE A 380 -6.79 -8.15 -2.40
CA PHE A 380 -6.90 -7.66 -3.78
C PHE A 380 -5.57 -7.05 -4.24
N ARG A 381 -4.99 -6.15 -3.43
CA ARG A 381 -3.70 -5.51 -3.77
C ARG A 381 -2.60 -6.56 -3.97
N TYR A 382 -2.55 -7.53 -3.07
CA TYR A 382 -1.57 -8.61 -3.15
C TYR A 382 -1.75 -9.43 -4.43
N GLN A 383 -3.00 -9.82 -4.74
CA GLN A 383 -3.31 -10.57 -5.96
C GLN A 383 -2.98 -9.79 -7.22
N VAL A 384 -3.23 -8.47 -7.23
CA VAL A 384 -2.91 -7.62 -8.38
C VAL A 384 -1.40 -7.67 -8.66
N VAL A 385 -0.57 -7.53 -7.63
CA VAL A 385 0.88 -7.59 -7.79
C VAL A 385 1.31 -8.98 -8.28
N GLN A 386 0.79 -10.05 -7.66
CA GLN A 386 1.15 -11.43 -8.04
C GLN A 386 0.77 -11.74 -9.49
N ARG A 387 -0.42 -11.33 -9.92
CA ARG A 387 -0.88 -11.55 -11.30
C ARG A 387 -0.05 -10.75 -12.30
N ALA A 388 0.27 -9.50 -11.97
CA ALA A 388 1.12 -8.66 -12.82
C ALA A 388 2.51 -9.28 -12.99
N GLN A 389 3.12 -9.74 -11.89
CA GLN A 389 4.43 -10.41 -11.91
C GLN A 389 4.40 -11.65 -12.81
N LYS A 390 3.35 -12.45 -12.68
CA LYS A 390 3.19 -13.67 -13.48
C LYS A 390 2.98 -13.35 -14.97
N ALA A 391 2.29 -12.24 -15.26
CA ALA A 391 2.01 -11.81 -16.63
C ALA A 391 3.28 -11.44 -17.41
N GLY A 392 4.28 -10.88 -16.74
CA GLY A 392 5.59 -10.58 -17.35
C GLY A 392 5.53 -9.59 -18.50
N LYS A 393 4.67 -8.57 -18.42
CA LYS A 393 4.37 -7.68 -19.55
C LYS A 393 5.30 -6.47 -19.62
N ARG A 394 5.39 -5.89 -20.81
CA ARG A 394 6.23 -4.73 -21.12
C ARG A 394 5.32 -3.52 -21.31
N ILE A 395 5.47 -2.51 -20.45
CA ILE A 395 4.58 -1.33 -20.38
C ILE A 395 5.36 -0.07 -20.70
N VAL A 396 4.87 0.72 -21.68
CA VAL A 396 5.49 1.98 -22.07
C VAL A 396 4.90 3.15 -21.28
N LEU A 397 5.77 4.03 -20.83
CA LEU A 397 5.44 5.23 -20.07
C LEU A 397 5.93 6.45 -20.86
N PRO A 398 5.04 7.12 -21.62
CA PRO A 398 5.47 8.21 -22.50
C PRO A 398 5.95 9.46 -21.77
N GLU A 399 5.59 9.62 -20.48
CA GLU A 399 6.03 10.73 -19.64
C GLU A 399 7.29 10.33 -18.89
N GLY A 400 8.29 9.84 -19.61
CA GLY A 400 9.42 9.09 -19.09
C GLY A 400 10.40 9.86 -18.22
N SER A 401 10.38 11.20 -18.21
CA SER A 401 11.22 12.01 -17.34
C SER A 401 10.44 12.67 -16.19
N GLU A 402 9.15 12.39 -16.07
CA GLU A 402 8.34 12.90 -14.95
C GLU A 402 8.74 12.17 -13.67
N PRO A 403 9.08 12.90 -12.57
CA PRO A 403 9.67 12.25 -11.39
C PRO A 403 8.86 11.09 -10.78
N ARG A 404 7.54 11.23 -10.66
CA ARG A 404 6.68 10.17 -10.12
C ARG A 404 6.68 8.95 -11.04
N THR A 405 6.70 9.20 -12.35
CA THR A 405 6.73 8.13 -13.37
C THR A 405 8.05 7.37 -13.31
N VAL A 406 9.17 8.09 -13.16
CA VAL A 406 10.50 7.47 -13.02
C VAL A 406 10.53 6.58 -11.78
N GLN A 407 10.03 7.08 -10.64
CA GLN A 407 10.02 6.32 -9.40
C GLN A 407 9.11 5.10 -9.50
N ALA A 408 7.93 5.24 -10.08
CA ALA A 408 7.00 4.12 -10.26
C ALA A 408 7.59 3.05 -11.19
N ALA A 409 8.25 3.48 -12.28
CA ALA A 409 8.91 2.55 -13.21
C ALA A 409 10.03 1.76 -12.52
N ALA A 410 10.82 2.46 -11.70
CA ALA A 410 11.89 1.82 -10.93
C ALA A 410 11.34 0.76 -9.97
N ILE A 411 10.26 1.09 -9.26
CA ILE A 411 9.59 0.17 -8.32
C ILE A 411 9.04 -1.05 -9.08
N CYS A 412 8.33 -0.82 -10.18
CA CYS A 412 7.72 -1.92 -10.96
C CYS A 412 8.78 -2.82 -11.55
N GLN A 413 9.87 -2.26 -12.07
CA GLN A 413 10.97 -3.04 -12.66
C GLN A 413 11.67 -3.86 -11.57
N ALA A 414 11.99 -3.25 -10.43
CA ALA A 414 12.69 -3.92 -9.33
C ALA A 414 11.86 -5.06 -8.73
N ARG A 415 10.53 -4.87 -8.63
CA ARG A 415 9.63 -5.87 -8.06
C ARG A 415 9.11 -6.88 -9.10
N GLY A 416 9.49 -6.73 -10.36
CA GLY A 416 9.02 -7.62 -11.42
C GLY A 416 7.54 -7.46 -11.79
N ILE A 417 6.92 -6.34 -11.40
CA ILE A 417 5.50 -6.06 -11.70
C ILE A 417 5.30 -5.92 -13.21
N ALA A 418 6.25 -5.24 -13.86
CA ALA A 418 6.26 -5.07 -15.31
C ALA A 418 7.66 -4.69 -15.75
N ARG A 419 7.98 -4.99 -17.01
CA ARG A 419 9.17 -4.45 -17.67
C ARG A 419 8.77 -3.08 -18.21
N CYS A 420 9.29 -2.02 -17.58
CA CYS A 420 8.90 -0.66 -17.92
C CYS A 420 9.81 -0.07 -18.99
N VAL A 421 9.22 0.71 -19.90
CA VAL A 421 9.93 1.44 -20.95
C VAL A 421 9.62 2.93 -20.77
N LEU A 422 10.64 3.71 -20.43
CA LEU A 422 10.51 5.16 -20.29
C LEU A 422 10.86 5.84 -21.62
N LEU A 423 9.96 6.64 -22.17
CA LEU A 423 10.24 7.48 -23.34
C LEU A 423 10.78 8.83 -22.86
N ALA A 424 12.08 8.99 -22.91
CA ALA A 424 12.76 10.21 -22.50
C ALA A 424 14.22 10.12 -22.90
N LYS A 425 14.90 11.24 -22.88
CA LYS A 425 16.36 11.24 -23.04
C LYS A 425 16.99 10.62 -21.80
N PRO A 426 17.93 9.68 -21.97
CA PRO A 426 18.54 9.01 -20.80
C PRO A 426 19.15 9.97 -19.78
N GLU A 427 19.75 11.08 -20.22
CA GLU A 427 20.34 12.06 -19.32
C GLU A 427 19.27 12.78 -18.47
N GLU A 428 18.05 12.97 -18.99
CA GLU A 428 16.95 13.55 -18.22
C GLU A 428 16.49 12.60 -17.11
N VAL A 429 16.39 11.30 -17.45
CA VAL A 429 16.00 10.28 -16.47
C VAL A 429 17.06 10.15 -15.38
N GLN A 430 18.35 10.14 -15.76
CA GLN A 430 19.44 10.09 -14.80
C GLN A 430 19.44 11.30 -13.87
N ALA A 431 19.18 12.49 -14.40
CA ALA A 431 19.12 13.71 -13.60
C ALA A 431 17.97 13.64 -12.58
N VAL A 432 16.79 13.17 -13.01
CA VAL A 432 15.63 13.00 -12.12
C VAL A 432 15.94 11.96 -11.03
N ALA A 433 16.51 10.84 -11.42
CA ALA A 433 16.85 9.77 -10.47
C ALA A 433 17.83 10.27 -9.41
N GLN A 434 18.86 11.02 -9.84
CA GLN A 434 19.85 11.57 -8.92
C GLN A 434 19.22 12.60 -7.96
N ALA A 435 18.40 13.51 -8.49
CA ALA A 435 17.75 14.55 -7.69
C ALA A 435 16.79 13.96 -6.65
N GLN A 436 16.11 12.87 -6.99
CA GLN A 436 15.09 12.24 -6.13
C GLN A 436 15.65 11.10 -5.28
N GLY A 437 16.94 10.76 -5.42
CA GLY A 437 17.53 9.64 -4.70
C GLY A 437 17.04 8.28 -5.15
N ILE A 438 16.63 8.16 -6.41
CA ILE A 438 16.10 6.91 -6.98
C ILE A 438 17.25 6.09 -7.56
N VAL A 439 17.32 4.82 -7.19
CA VAL A 439 18.24 3.87 -7.81
C VAL A 439 17.53 3.23 -9.00
N LEU A 440 18.04 3.46 -10.20
CA LEU A 440 17.46 2.87 -11.41
C LEU A 440 17.85 1.39 -11.47
N PRO A 441 16.89 0.46 -11.48
CA PRO A 441 17.21 -0.97 -11.48
C PRO A 441 17.76 -1.43 -12.83
N GLU A 442 18.50 -2.51 -12.79
CA GLU A 442 19.03 -3.15 -14.00
C GLU A 442 17.85 -3.59 -14.89
N GLY A 443 18.01 -3.38 -16.20
CA GLY A 443 17.01 -3.78 -17.18
C GLY A 443 15.91 -2.77 -17.44
N LEU A 444 15.87 -1.66 -16.69
CA LEU A 444 14.91 -0.59 -16.99
C LEU A 444 15.27 0.07 -18.32
N GLU A 445 14.35 0.01 -19.27
CA GLU A 445 14.61 0.53 -20.63
C GLU A 445 14.29 2.02 -20.68
N ILE A 446 15.19 2.78 -21.27
CA ILE A 446 15.02 4.21 -21.54
C ILE A 446 15.25 4.40 -23.03
N ILE A 447 14.23 4.88 -23.74
CA ILE A 447 14.29 5.07 -25.20
C ILE A 447 14.14 6.56 -25.50
N ASP A 448 15.16 7.14 -26.16
CA ASP A 448 15.12 8.53 -26.60
C ASP A 448 14.15 8.63 -27.79
N PRO A 449 13.03 9.36 -27.64
CA PRO A 449 12.04 9.47 -28.72
C PRO A 449 12.63 10.05 -30.02
N ASP A 450 13.60 10.97 -29.91
CA ASP A 450 14.19 11.61 -31.07
C ASP A 450 14.96 10.64 -31.96
N LEU A 451 15.48 9.55 -31.37
CA LEU A 451 16.28 8.55 -32.10
C LEU A 451 15.41 7.50 -32.83
N VAL A 452 14.14 7.34 -32.42
CA VAL A 452 13.30 6.25 -32.94
C VAL A 452 12.06 6.75 -33.69
N ARG A 453 11.74 8.04 -33.58
CA ARG A 453 10.49 8.65 -34.09
C ARG A 453 10.26 8.36 -35.57
N GLN A 454 11.29 8.50 -36.38
CA GLN A 454 11.17 8.41 -37.84
C GLN A 454 10.69 7.05 -38.32
N ARG A 455 11.03 5.98 -37.62
CA ARG A 455 10.64 4.62 -38.06
C ARG A 455 9.15 4.34 -37.89
N TYR A 456 8.42 5.20 -37.17
CA TYR A 456 6.97 5.04 -36.95
C TYR A 456 6.13 5.82 -37.94
N VAL A 457 6.74 6.66 -38.80
CA VAL A 457 6.01 7.50 -39.75
C VAL A 457 5.24 6.66 -40.77
N GLU A 458 5.92 5.78 -41.47
CA GLU A 458 5.27 4.91 -42.48
C GLU A 458 4.22 3.98 -41.88
N PRO A 459 4.52 3.28 -40.76
CA PRO A 459 3.49 2.44 -40.14
C PRO A 459 2.26 3.25 -39.68
N MET A 460 2.45 4.47 -39.18
CA MET A 460 1.33 5.31 -38.77
C MET A 460 0.46 5.72 -39.96
N VAL A 461 1.09 6.11 -41.06
CA VAL A 461 0.39 6.47 -42.30
C VAL A 461 -0.45 5.24 -42.79
N GLU A 462 0.13 4.05 -42.75
CA GLU A 462 -0.57 2.83 -43.17
C GLU A 462 -1.76 2.52 -42.26
N LEU A 463 -1.60 2.67 -40.93
CA LEU A 463 -2.70 2.44 -39.99
C LEU A 463 -3.85 3.43 -40.19
N ARG A 464 -3.53 4.65 -40.62
CA ARG A 464 -4.52 5.71 -40.85
C ARG A 464 -4.88 5.88 -42.32
N LYS A 465 -4.63 4.85 -43.14
CA LYS A 465 -4.94 4.86 -44.58
C LYS A 465 -6.42 5.12 -44.78
N GLY A 466 -6.72 6.08 -45.66
CA GLY A 466 -8.11 6.47 -45.95
C GLY A 466 -8.66 7.53 -44.97
N LYS A 467 -7.88 7.94 -44.00
CA LYS A 467 -8.25 9.00 -43.01
C LYS A 467 -7.51 10.32 -43.25
N GLY A 468 -6.80 10.43 -44.36
CA GLY A 468 -6.16 11.69 -44.77
C GLY A 468 -4.81 11.97 -44.14
N LEU A 469 -4.22 11.01 -43.43
CA LEU A 469 -2.89 11.22 -42.82
C LEU A 469 -1.79 10.99 -43.84
N ASN A 470 -0.89 11.99 -43.99
CA ASN A 470 0.29 11.87 -44.84
C ASN A 470 1.56 11.86 -43.97
N ALA A 471 2.71 11.61 -44.61
CA ALA A 471 3.98 11.48 -43.88
C ALA A 471 4.37 12.75 -43.08
N PRO A 472 4.30 13.97 -43.64
CA PRO A 472 4.61 15.20 -42.86
C PRO A 472 3.68 15.35 -41.65
N MET A 473 2.41 15.05 -41.79
CA MET A 473 1.44 15.11 -40.67
C MET A 473 1.77 14.07 -39.61
N ALA A 474 2.13 12.86 -40.03
CA ALA A 474 2.52 11.79 -39.11
C ALA A 474 3.78 12.17 -38.34
N GLU A 475 4.79 12.75 -39.01
CA GLU A 475 6.00 13.24 -38.35
C GLU A 475 5.68 14.26 -37.28
N GLN A 476 4.78 15.20 -37.56
CA GLN A 476 4.37 16.22 -36.60
C GLN A 476 3.65 15.60 -35.40
N GLN A 477 2.72 14.68 -35.64
CA GLN A 477 1.96 14.04 -34.56
C GLN A 477 2.86 13.18 -33.67
N LEU A 478 3.88 12.55 -34.24
CA LEU A 478 4.81 11.69 -33.51
C LEU A 478 5.76 12.47 -32.60
N GLU A 479 5.78 13.82 -32.71
CA GLU A 479 6.50 14.66 -31.74
C GLU A 479 5.87 14.57 -30.34
N ASP A 480 4.58 14.21 -30.27
CA ASP A 480 3.89 13.91 -29.03
C ASP A 480 4.29 12.49 -28.58
N SER A 481 4.92 12.39 -27.41
CA SER A 481 5.40 11.10 -26.89
C SER A 481 4.27 10.11 -26.63
N VAL A 482 3.05 10.58 -26.35
CA VAL A 482 1.89 9.68 -26.18
C VAL A 482 1.53 9.04 -27.52
N VAL A 483 1.57 9.80 -28.61
CA VAL A 483 1.32 9.26 -29.95
C VAL A 483 2.40 8.23 -30.33
N LEU A 484 3.65 8.55 -30.04
CA LEU A 484 4.78 7.64 -30.26
C LEU A 484 4.59 6.33 -29.49
N ALA A 485 4.27 6.42 -28.20
CA ALA A 485 4.04 5.26 -27.35
C ALA A 485 2.85 4.42 -27.86
N THR A 486 1.80 5.09 -28.34
CA THR A 486 0.63 4.40 -28.90
C THR A 486 1.03 3.62 -30.17
N MET A 487 1.91 4.17 -30.97
CA MET A 487 2.44 3.46 -32.15
C MET A 487 3.25 2.23 -31.75
N MET A 488 4.07 2.32 -30.70
CA MET A 488 4.81 1.16 -30.18
C MET A 488 3.85 0.07 -29.76
N LEU A 489 2.75 0.43 -29.10
CA LEU A 489 1.69 -0.51 -28.69
C LEU A 489 0.98 -1.11 -29.92
N ALA A 490 0.64 -0.28 -30.90
CA ALA A 490 -0.05 -0.72 -32.13
C ALA A 490 0.78 -1.77 -32.91
N LEU A 491 2.11 -1.65 -32.85
CA LEU A 491 3.04 -2.54 -33.56
C LEU A 491 3.52 -3.72 -32.69
N ASP A 492 2.90 -3.94 -31.54
CA ASP A 492 3.20 -5.05 -30.62
C ASP A 492 4.64 -5.00 -30.04
N GLU A 493 5.23 -3.81 -30.01
CA GLU A 493 6.57 -3.62 -29.39
C GLU A 493 6.47 -3.58 -27.88
N VAL A 494 5.31 -3.17 -27.36
CA VAL A 494 4.97 -3.18 -25.94
C VAL A 494 3.58 -3.79 -25.78
N ASP A 495 3.24 -4.16 -24.54
CA ASP A 495 1.97 -4.85 -24.24
C ASP A 495 0.90 -3.89 -23.72
N GLY A 496 1.31 -2.73 -23.19
CA GLY A 496 0.38 -1.74 -22.68
C GLY A 496 1.03 -0.38 -22.52
N LEU A 497 0.19 0.62 -22.23
CA LEU A 497 0.60 2.03 -22.12
C LEU A 497 -0.09 2.67 -20.93
N VAL A 498 0.68 3.43 -20.14
CA VAL A 498 0.14 4.23 -19.02
C VAL A 498 0.66 5.67 -19.15
N SER A 499 -0.28 6.63 -19.15
CA SER A 499 0.02 8.05 -19.32
C SER A 499 -0.98 8.87 -18.51
N GLY A 500 -0.77 10.16 -18.35
CA GLY A 500 -1.71 11.09 -17.73
C GLY A 500 -1.19 11.85 -16.52
N ALA A 501 0.04 11.58 -16.09
CA ALA A 501 0.62 12.31 -14.97
C ALA A 501 0.78 13.81 -15.28
N ILE A 502 1.05 14.15 -16.54
CA ILE A 502 1.14 15.54 -17.01
C ILE A 502 0.26 15.82 -18.24
N HIS A 503 -0.20 14.80 -18.95
CA HIS A 503 -1.09 14.94 -20.11
C HIS A 503 -2.56 14.88 -19.66
N THR A 504 -3.44 15.48 -20.48
CA THR A 504 -4.90 15.38 -20.23
C THR A 504 -5.41 13.99 -20.63
N THR A 505 -6.58 13.62 -20.09
CA THR A 505 -7.28 12.39 -20.46
C THR A 505 -7.48 12.30 -21.98
N ALA A 506 -7.91 13.39 -22.59
CA ALA A 506 -8.13 13.43 -24.05
C ALA A 506 -6.84 13.16 -24.83
N SER A 507 -5.70 13.68 -24.34
CA SER A 507 -4.40 13.48 -24.98
C SER A 507 -3.94 12.02 -24.91
N THR A 508 -4.37 11.28 -23.92
CA THR A 508 -4.06 9.85 -23.77
C THR A 508 -5.02 8.97 -24.58
N ILE A 509 -6.32 9.27 -24.53
CA ILE A 509 -7.35 8.42 -25.14
C ILE A 509 -7.45 8.59 -26.66
N ARG A 510 -7.32 9.83 -27.17
CA ARG A 510 -7.51 10.08 -28.59
C ARG A 510 -6.57 9.26 -29.49
N PRO A 511 -5.25 9.20 -29.23
CA PRO A 511 -4.39 8.34 -30.06
C PRO A 511 -4.78 6.86 -29.97
N ALA A 512 -5.23 6.39 -28.79
CA ALA A 512 -5.66 5.00 -28.60
C ALA A 512 -6.88 4.68 -29.50
N LEU A 513 -7.86 5.58 -29.54
CA LEU A 513 -9.04 5.40 -30.37
C LEU A 513 -8.69 5.38 -31.86
N GLN A 514 -7.72 6.17 -32.27
CA GLN A 514 -7.30 6.30 -33.68
C GLN A 514 -6.42 5.13 -34.13
N LEU A 515 -5.50 4.67 -33.28
CA LEU A 515 -4.43 3.75 -33.66
C LEU A 515 -4.63 2.33 -33.12
N ILE A 516 -5.25 2.18 -31.96
CA ILE A 516 -5.51 0.87 -31.32
C ILE A 516 -6.91 0.38 -31.65
N LYS A 517 -7.90 1.28 -31.49
CA LYS A 517 -9.33 1.01 -31.75
C LYS A 517 -9.92 0.04 -30.73
N THR A 518 -11.21 -0.25 -30.89
CA THR A 518 -11.92 -1.17 -29.98
C THR A 518 -11.59 -2.63 -30.29
N ALA A 519 -11.72 -3.46 -29.27
CA ALA A 519 -11.54 -4.91 -29.41
C ALA A 519 -12.67 -5.51 -30.27
N PRO A 520 -12.42 -6.65 -30.93
CA PRO A 520 -13.47 -7.33 -31.67
C PRO A 520 -14.69 -7.60 -30.81
N GLY A 521 -15.87 -7.26 -31.33
CA GLY A 521 -17.14 -7.43 -30.63
C GLY A 521 -17.53 -6.26 -29.76
N TYR A 522 -16.67 -5.26 -29.63
CA TYR A 522 -16.96 -4.05 -28.83
C TYR A 522 -17.08 -2.82 -29.75
N ASN A 523 -18.02 -1.95 -29.42
CA ASN A 523 -18.29 -0.72 -30.16
C ASN A 523 -17.91 0.53 -29.40
N LEU A 524 -17.61 0.42 -28.11
CA LEU A 524 -17.29 1.59 -27.30
C LEU A 524 -16.19 1.28 -26.28
N VAL A 525 -15.59 2.34 -25.77
CA VAL A 525 -14.64 2.32 -24.66
C VAL A 525 -15.36 2.82 -23.43
N SER A 526 -15.20 2.12 -22.33
CA SER A 526 -15.75 2.53 -21.03
C SER A 526 -14.68 2.42 -19.96
N SER A 527 -15.07 2.60 -18.70
CA SER A 527 -14.13 2.57 -17.61
C SER A 527 -14.70 1.85 -16.40
N VAL A 528 -13.81 1.34 -15.55
CA VAL A 528 -14.18 0.86 -14.22
C VAL A 528 -13.27 1.46 -13.16
N PHE A 529 -13.81 1.63 -11.96
CA PHE A 529 -13.05 1.85 -10.72
C PHE A 529 -13.19 0.63 -9.85
N PHE A 530 -12.08 0.24 -9.23
CA PHE A 530 -12.08 -0.75 -8.16
C PHE A 530 -12.22 0.02 -6.84
N MET A 531 -13.32 -0.21 -6.13
CA MET A 531 -13.66 0.47 -4.88
C MET A 531 -13.23 -0.41 -3.72
N LEU A 532 -12.18 -0.02 -3.01
CA LEU A 532 -11.58 -0.81 -1.93
C LEU A 532 -12.27 -0.45 -0.60
N LEU A 533 -13.44 -1.07 -0.37
CA LEU A 533 -14.19 -0.89 0.87
C LEU A 533 -13.52 -1.72 1.99
N PRO A 534 -13.77 -1.42 3.27
CA PRO A 534 -13.04 -2.09 4.35
C PRO A 534 -13.04 -3.62 4.30
N ASP A 535 -14.13 -4.23 3.82
CA ASP A 535 -14.28 -5.69 3.85
C ASP A 535 -14.45 -6.33 2.46
N GLN A 536 -14.40 -5.55 1.39
CA GLN A 536 -14.63 -6.08 0.03
C GLN A 536 -14.13 -5.10 -1.04
N VAL A 537 -14.00 -5.61 -2.26
CA VAL A 537 -13.67 -4.80 -3.44
C VAL A 537 -14.84 -4.86 -4.39
N LEU A 538 -15.33 -3.69 -4.80
CA LEU A 538 -16.42 -3.57 -5.77
C LEU A 538 -15.90 -2.95 -7.06
N VAL A 539 -16.59 -3.24 -8.17
CA VAL A 539 -16.28 -2.68 -9.49
C VAL A 539 -17.43 -1.75 -9.89
N TYR A 540 -17.10 -0.48 -10.15
CA TYR A 540 -18.06 0.54 -10.59
C TYR A 540 -17.77 0.93 -12.03
N GLY A 541 -18.76 0.82 -12.92
CA GLY A 541 -18.65 1.22 -14.32
C GLY A 541 -19.97 1.80 -14.86
N ASP A 542 -19.99 2.69 -15.78
CA ASP A 542 -18.92 3.59 -16.25
C ASP A 542 -18.92 4.85 -15.40
N CYS A 543 -17.74 5.32 -15.02
CA CYS A 543 -17.63 6.48 -14.13
C CYS A 543 -16.78 7.63 -14.74
N ALA A 544 -16.30 7.48 -15.99
CA ALA A 544 -15.34 8.44 -16.52
C ALA A 544 -15.47 8.75 -18.03
N VAL A 545 -16.17 7.93 -18.82
CA VAL A 545 -16.07 8.04 -20.28
C VAL A 545 -17.37 8.42 -20.98
N ASN A 546 -18.47 7.68 -20.76
CA ASN A 546 -19.68 7.81 -21.57
C ASN A 546 -20.76 8.62 -20.85
N PRO A 547 -21.07 9.85 -21.33
CA PRO A 547 -22.01 10.71 -20.61
C PRO A 547 -23.44 10.17 -20.55
N ASP A 548 -23.97 9.69 -21.67
CA ASP A 548 -25.36 9.24 -21.76
C ASP A 548 -25.44 7.99 -22.64
N PRO A 549 -25.04 6.83 -22.12
CA PRO A 549 -25.05 5.59 -22.89
C PRO A 549 -26.48 5.13 -23.17
N SER A 550 -26.71 4.57 -24.37
CA SER A 550 -27.97 3.93 -24.74
C SER A 550 -28.12 2.61 -23.97
N ALA A 551 -29.29 1.97 -24.07
CA ALA A 551 -29.52 0.64 -23.52
C ALA A 551 -28.49 -0.37 -24.03
N SER A 552 -28.20 -0.36 -25.35
CA SER A 552 -27.23 -1.28 -25.93
C SER A 552 -25.79 -0.93 -25.46
N ASP A 553 -25.47 0.35 -25.30
CA ASP A 553 -24.19 0.78 -24.74
C ASP A 553 -24.02 0.29 -23.30
N LEU A 554 -25.06 0.44 -22.47
CA LEU A 554 -25.03 -0.04 -21.08
C LEU A 554 -24.85 -1.55 -20.99
N ALA A 555 -25.50 -2.29 -21.90
CA ALA A 555 -25.32 -3.75 -21.95
C ALA A 555 -23.86 -4.10 -22.24
N GLU A 556 -23.24 -3.37 -23.18
CA GLU A 556 -21.82 -3.58 -23.51
C GLU A 556 -20.92 -3.20 -22.33
N ILE A 557 -21.20 -2.09 -21.65
CA ILE A 557 -20.46 -1.66 -20.46
C ILE A 557 -20.55 -2.75 -19.36
N ALA A 558 -21.73 -3.35 -19.18
CA ALA A 558 -21.93 -4.42 -18.19
C ALA A 558 -21.07 -5.64 -18.54
N VAL A 559 -21.05 -6.04 -19.81
CA VAL A 559 -20.25 -7.19 -20.26
C VAL A 559 -18.74 -6.90 -20.10
N GLN A 560 -18.30 -5.71 -20.49
CA GLN A 560 -16.90 -5.28 -20.34
C GLN A 560 -16.50 -5.28 -18.85
N SER A 561 -17.36 -4.74 -17.99
CA SER A 561 -17.08 -4.61 -16.57
C SER A 561 -17.04 -5.98 -15.87
N ALA A 562 -17.92 -6.91 -16.28
CA ALA A 562 -17.89 -8.28 -15.76
C ALA A 562 -16.59 -8.98 -16.15
N ALA A 563 -16.15 -8.81 -17.40
CA ALA A 563 -14.88 -9.38 -17.88
C ALA A 563 -13.70 -8.81 -17.09
N SER A 564 -13.71 -7.51 -16.84
CA SER A 564 -12.67 -6.85 -16.02
C SER A 564 -12.66 -7.41 -14.59
N ALA A 565 -13.83 -7.54 -13.97
CA ALA A 565 -13.92 -8.10 -12.61
C ALA A 565 -13.31 -9.50 -12.56
N GLN A 566 -13.68 -10.35 -13.51
CA GLN A 566 -13.18 -11.74 -13.61
C GLN A 566 -11.65 -11.77 -13.80
N ALA A 567 -11.12 -10.90 -14.66
CA ALA A 567 -9.68 -10.81 -14.90
C ALA A 567 -8.91 -10.49 -13.64
N PHE A 568 -9.51 -9.76 -12.71
CA PHE A 568 -8.89 -9.37 -11.44
C PHE A 568 -9.30 -10.25 -10.26
N GLY A 569 -9.97 -11.38 -10.53
CA GLY A 569 -10.30 -12.36 -9.51
C GLY A 569 -11.53 -12.04 -8.69
N ILE A 570 -12.34 -11.07 -9.13
CA ILE A 570 -13.58 -10.70 -8.46
C ILE A 570 -14.73 -11.47 -9.12
N PRO A 571 -15.48 -12.29 -8.36
CA PRO A 571 -16.64 -12.96 -8.94
C PRO A 571 -17.64 -11.94 -9.49
N ALA A 572 -18.03 -12.07 -10.75
CA ALA A 572 -18.88 -11.07 -11.40
C ALA A 572 -20.35 -11.31 -11.09
N ARG A 573 -20.92 -10.45 -10.24
CA ARG A 573 -22.35 -10.38 -9.97
C ARG A 573 -22.76 -8.95 -10.30
N VAL A 574 -23.40 -8.77 -11.46
CA VAL A 574 -23.60 -7.46 -12.09
C VAL A 574 -24.98 -6.91 -11.73
N ALA A 575 -25.01 -5.75 -11.08
CA ALA A 575 -26.25 -5.01 -10.78
C ALA A 575 -26.36 -3.81 -11.73
N MET A 576 -27.46 -3.77 -12.49
CA MET A 576 -27.78 -2.64 -13.36
C MET A 576 -28.56 -1.63 -12.53
N ILE A 577 -27.90 -0.54 -12.16
CA ILE A 577 -28.39 0.39 -11.14
C ILE A 577 -29.44 1.35 -11.70
N SER A 578 -30.47 1.60 -10.88
CA SER A 578 -31.58 2.48 -11.19
C SER A 578 -32.16 3.02 -9.87
N TYR A 579 -33.03 4.02 -9.97
CA TYR A 579 -33.85 4.40 -8.82
C TYR A 579 -35.02 3.43 -8.58
N SER A 580 -35.15 2.40 -9.43
CA SER A 580 -36.20 1.37 -9.33
C SER A 580 -35.57 0.00 -9.04
N THR A 581 -36.25 -0.81 -8.21
CA THR A 581 -35.97 -2.24 -8.09
C THR A 581 -37.14 -2.99 -8.71
N GLY A 582 -36.88 -3.69 -9.83
CA GLY A 582 -37.95 -4.31 -10.60
C GLY A 582 -38.97 -3.27 -11.05
N ASP A 583 -40.21 -3.45 -10.68
CA ASP A 583 -41.32 -2.60 -11.08
C ASP A 583 -41.69 -1.53 -10.04
N SER A 584 -40.84 -1.28 -9.05
CA SER A 584 -41.12 -0.32 -7.97
C SER A 584 -41.17 1.13 -8.48
N GLY A 585 -40.52 1.43 -9.60
CA GLY A 585 -40.53 2.74 -10.22
C GLY A 585 -40.79 2.63 -11.71
N SER A 586 -41.01 3.76 -12.35
CA SER A 586 -41.28 3.85 -13.79
C SER A 586 -40.65 5.11 -14.38
N GLY A 587 -40.45 5.09 -15.67
CA GLY A 587 -39.90 6.21 -16.42
C GLY A 587 -38.91 5.76 -17.47
N VAL A 588 -38.51 6.69 -18.32
CA VAL A 588 -37.60 6.45 -19.45
C VAL A 588 -36.26 5.87 -18.97
N ASP A 589 -35.77 6.39 -17.87
CA ASP A 589 -34.48 5.92 -17.30
C ASP A 589 -34.58 4.48 -16.80
N VAL A 590 -35.72 4.11 -16.18
CA VAL A 590 -35.96 2.73 -15.73
C VAL A 590 -36.08 1.78 -16.93
N ASP A 591 -36.81 2.21 -17.96
CA ASP A 591 -36.98 1.43 -19.18
C ASP A 591 -35.63 1.17 -19.87
N LYS A 592 -34.74 2.17 -19.88
CA LYS A 592 -33.40 2.04 -20.45
C LYS A 592 -32.61 0.94 -19.70
N VAL A 593 -32.62 0.98 -18.37
CA VAL A 593 -31.89 -0.02 -17.55
C VAL A 593 -32.49 -1.41 -17.74
N ARG A 594 -33.82 -1.51 -17.79
CA ARG A 594 -34.50 -2.79 -17.99
C ARG A 594 -34.09 -3.42 -19.34
N GLU A 595 -34.11 -2.61 -20.39
CA GLU A 595 -33.71 -3.08 -21.76
C GLU A 595 -32.21 -3.42 -21.76
N ALA A 596 -31.36 -2.63 -21.13
CA ALA A 596 -29.92 -2.92 -21.02
C ALA A 596 -29.67 -4.25 -20.31
N THR A 597 -30.42 -4.53 -19.25
CA THR A 597 -30.32 -5.81 -18.52
C THR A 597 -30.69 -6.98 -19.43
N ARG A 598 -31.79 -6.83 -20.17
CA ARG A 598 -32.24 -7.87 -21.10
C ARG A 598 -31.17 -8.15 -22.16
N LEU A 599 -30.64 -7.09 -22.78
CA LEU A 599 -29.61 -7.22 -23.84
C LEU A 599 -28.31 -7.84 -23.26
N ALA A 600 -27.89 -7.46 -22.07
CA ALA A 600 -26.68 -8.01 -21.46
C ALA A 600 -26.85 -9.52 -21.19
N ARG A 601 -28.01 -9.93 -20.71
CA ARG A 601 -28.33 -11.34 -20.46
C ARG A 601 -28.33 -12.14 -21.76
N GLU A 602 -28.81 -11.56 -22.85
CA GLU A 602 -28.77 -12.22 -24.15
C GLU A 602 -27.36 -12.41 -24.68
N GLN A 603 -26.50 -11.38 -24.49
CA GLN A 603 -25.12 -11.43 -24.94
C GLN A 603 -24.28 -12.42 -24.12
N ARG A 604 -24.52 -12.49 -22.81
CA ARG A 604 -23.73 -13.31 -21.89
C ARG A 604 -24.66 -14.03 -20.91
N PRO A 605 -25.34 -15.08 -21.36
CA PRO A 605 -26.25 -15.85 -20.48
C PRO A 605 -25.54 -16.59 -19.36
N ASP A 606 -24.22 -16.72 -19.42
CA ASP A 606 -23.40 -17.35 -18.39
C ASP A 606 -23.15 -16.43 -17.19
N LEU A 607 -23.36 -15.10 -17.35
CA LEU A 607 -23.09 -14.14 -16.28
C LEU A 607 -24.33 -13.92 -15.39
N LEU A 608 -24.09 -13.67 -14.13
CA LEU A 608 -25.14 -13.25 -13.18
C LEU A 608 -25.34 -11.74 -13.33
N ILE A 609 -26.43 -11.36 -14.01
CA ILE A 609 -26.77 -9.96 -14.28
C ILE A 609 -28.23 -9.75 -13.88
N ASP A 610 -28.50 -8.72 -13.09
CA ASP A 610 -29.87 -8.37 -12.74
C ASP A 610 -30.04 -6.84 -12.67
N GLY A 611 -31.27 -6.41 -12.95
CA GLY A 611 -31.65 -5.00 -12.92
C GLY A 611 -33.02 -4.81 -13.55
N PRO A 612 -33.62 -3.63 -13.34
CA PRO A 612 -33.09 -2.53 -12.53
C PRO A 612 -33.04 -2.85 -11.04
N LEU A 613 -32.00 -2.37 -10.35
CA LEU A 613 -31.83 -2.52 -8.90
C LEU A 613 -31.43 -1.19 -8.32
N GLN A 614 -32.07 -0.80 -7.21
CA GLN A 614 -31.60 0.34 -6.43
C GLN A 614 -30.25 -0.01 -5.78
N TYR A 615 -29.44 1.00 -5.51
CA TYR A 615 -28.09 0.79 -4.97
C TYR A 615 -28.12 -0.01 -3.66
N ASP A 616 -29.01 0.34 -2.73
CA ASP A 616 -29.11 -0.37 -1.45
C ASP A 616 -29.56 -1.84 -1.63
N ALA A 617 -30.48 -2.07 -2.57
CA ALA A 617 -30.93 -3.43 -2.87
C ALA A 617 -29.81 -4.28 -3.50
N ALA A 618 -28.92 -3.66 -4.28
CA ALA A 618 -27.77 -4.34 -4.87
C ALA A 618 -26.69 -4.65 -3.84
N ALA A 619 -26.45 -3.69 -2.92
CA ALA A 619 -25.28 -3.70 -2.02
C ALA A 619 -25.53 -4.41 -0.69
N ILE A 620 -26.73 -4.29 -0.12
CA ILE A 620 -27.03 -4.70 1.26
C ILE A 620 -27.92 -5.95 1.27
N ALA A 621 -27.41 -7.03 1.88
CA ALA A 621 -28.08 -8.33 1.86
C ALA A 621 -29.51 -8.29 2.39
N SER A 622 -29.77 -7.58 3.50
CA SER A 622 -31.11 -7.49 4.08
C SER A 622 -32.08 -6.77 3.15
N VAL A 623 -31.63 -5.69 2.50
CA VAL A 623 -32.46 -4.92 1.56
C VAL A 623 -32.72 -5.74 0.29
N GLY A 624 -31.69 -6.43 -0.20
CA GLY A 624 -31.83 -7.30 -1.38
C GLY A 624 -32.84 -8.42 -1.15
N ARG A 625 -32.80 -9.07 0.02
CA ARG A 625 -33.76 -10.12 0.36
C ARG A 625 -35.18 -9.58 0.43
N GLN A 626 -35.34 -8.37 0.92
CA GLN A 626 -36.67 -7.73 1.05
C GLN A 626 -37.24 -7.28 -0.32
N LYS A 627 -36.40 -6.59 -1.12
CA LYS A 627 -36.87 -5.96 -2.37
C LYS A 627 -36.80 -6.87 -3.59
N ALA A 628 -35.87 -7.82 -3.62
CA ALA A 628 -35.64 -8.71 -4.77
C ALA A 628 -35.22 -10.11 -4.29
N PRO A 629 -36.11 -10.83 -3.57
CA PRO A 629 -35.74 -12.09 -2.93
C PRO A 629 -35.32 -13.20 -3.88
N ASN A 630 -35.70 -13.13 -5.16
CA ASN A 630 -35.37 -14.16 -6.16
C ASN A 630 -34.17 -13.78 -7.03
N SER A 631 -33.55 -12.62 -6.77
CA SER A 631 -32.42 -12.16 -7.57
C SER A 631 -31.12 -12.90 -7.16
N PRO A 632 -30.34 -13.38 -8.13
CA PRO A 632 -29.04 -13.98 -7.83
C PRO A 632 -27.96 -12.92 -7.55
N VAL A 633 -28.30 -11.64 -7.68
CA VAL A 633 -27.36 -10.51 -7.58
C VAL A 633 -27.66 -9.62 -6.38
N ALA A 634 -28.96 -9.37 -6.12
CA ALA A 634 -29.38 -8.42 -5.09
C ALA A 634 -28.77 -8.77 -3.73
N GLY A 635 -28.21 -7.77 -3.06
CA GLY A 635 -27.61 -7.90 -1.73
C GLY A 635 -26.19 -8.47 -1.75
N GLN A 636 -25.68 -8.86 -2.91
CA GLN A 636 -24.34 -9.43 -3.04
C GLN A 636 -23.65 -9.02 -4.34
N ALA A 637 -24.07 -7.91 -4.94
CA ALA A 637 -23.48 -7.39 -6.19
C ALA A 637 -22.00 -7.04 -5.98
N THR A 638 -21.21 -7.35 -6.97
CA THR A 638 -19.78 -7.02 -7.01
C THR A 638 -19.45 -6.02 -8.11
N VAL A 639 -20.32 -5.94 -9.13
CA VAL A 639 -20.17 -5.04 -10.27
C VAL A 639 -21.43 -4.17 -10.33
N PHE A 640 -21.23 -2.86 -10.27
CA PHE A 640 -22.32 -1.87 -10.28
C PHE A 640 -22.23 -1.07 -11.56
N ILE A 641 -23.28 -1.15 -12.40
CA ILE A 641 -23.33 -0.46 -13.69
C ILE A 641 -24.34 0.70 -13.57
N PHE A 642 -23.84 1.90 -13.77
CA PHE A 642 -24.62 3.13 -13.56
C PHE A 642 -25.27 3.58 -14.88
N PRO A 643 -26.50 4.11 -14.83
CA PRO A 643 -27.28 4.41 -16.06
C PRO A 643 -26.73 5.57 -16.88
N ASP A 644 -25.92 6.43 -16.28
CA ASP A 644 -25.32 7.58 -16.95
C ASP A 644 -24.09 8.05 -16.17
N LEU A 645 -23.33 8.95 -16.78
CA LEU A 645 -22.09 9.44 -16.20
C LEU A 645 -22.29 10.28 -14.96
N ASN A 646 -23.38 11.06 -14.90
CA ASN A 646 -23.69 11.83 -13.68
C ASN A 646 -23.82 10.90 -12.49
N THR A 647 -24.53 9.78 -12.67
CA THR A 647 -24.72 8.79 -11.60
C THR A 647 -23.39 8.12 -11.23
N GLY A 648 -22.68 7.62 -12.23
CA GLY A 648 -21.44 6.88 -11.98
C GLY A 648 -20.34 7.72 -11.36
N ASN A 649 -20.08 8.89 -11.94
CA ASN A 649 -19.03 9.80 -11.47
C ASN A 649 -19.34 10.30 -10.05
N THR A 650 -20.58 10.73 -9.82
CA THR A 650 -21.02 11.22 -8.51
C THR A 650 -20.93 10.11 -7.46
N THR A 651 -21.39 8.91 -7.81
CA THR A 651 -21.45 7.78 -6.86
C THR A 651 -20.05 7.35 -6.42
N TYR A 652 -19.09 7.14 -7.37
CA TYR A 652 -17.79 6.68 -6.94
C TYR A 652 -17.10 7.72 -6.06
N LYS A 653 -17.24 9.01 -6.37
CA LYS A 653 -16.66 10.09 -5.56
C LYS A 653 -17.32 10.18 -4.18
N ALA A 654 -18.64 10.07 -4.14
CA ALA A 654 -19.39 10.10 -2.87
C ALA A 654 -18.98 8.91 -1.98
N VAL A 655 -18.90 7.71 -2.54
CA VAL A 655 -18.49 6.52 -1.78
C VAL A 655 -17.03 6.65 -1.32
N GLN A 656 -16.14 7.07 -2.22
CA GLN A 656 -14.73 7.26 -1.89
C GLN A 656 -14.55 8.21 -0.71
N ARG A 657 -15.24 9.36 -0.74
CA ARG A 657 -15.09 10.39 0.29
C ARG A 657 -15.87 10.07 1.57
N SER A 658 -17.09 9.55 1.43
CA SER A 658 -17.95 9.30 2.60
C SER A 658 -17.58 8.03 3.37
N ALA A 659 -17.12 7.00 2.66
CA ALA A 659 -16.65 5.75 3.28
C ALA A 659 -15.15 5.77 3.58
N ASP A 660 -14.45 6.85 3.24
CA ASP A 660 -13.00 7.00 3.39
C ASP A 660 -12.27 5.78 2.81
N CYS A 661 -12.67 5.37 1.61
CA CYS A 661 -12.06 4.23 0.94
C CYS A 661 -11.19 4.66 -0.25
N VAL A 662 -10.30 3.77 -0.65
CA VAL A 662 -9.45 4.00 -1.82
C VAL A 662 -10.22 3.56 -3.07
N SER A 663 -10.18 4.37 -4.12
CA SER A 663 -10.65 3.97 -5.45
C SER A 663 -9.43 3.86 -6.38
N VAL A 664 -9.32 2.72 -7.05
CA VAL A 664 -8.24 2.46 -8.00
C VAL A 664 -8.81 2.53 -9.42
N GLY A 665 -8.26 3.43 -10.22
CA GLY A 665 -8.75 3.67 -11.57
C GLY A 665 -8.67 5.13 -11.98
N PRO A 666 -9.31 5.55 -13.08
CA PRO A 666 -10.14 4.69 -13.94
C PRO A 666 -9.29 3.72 -14.77
N MET A 667 -9.74 2.49 -14.90
CA MET A 667 -9.16 1.53 -15.82
C MET A 667 -10.05 1.50 -17.07
N LEU A 668 -9.46 1.77 -18.24
CA LEU A 668 -10.19 1.77 -19.50
C LEU A 668 -10.41 0.33 -19.98
N GLN A 669 -11.55 0.10 -20.58
CA GLN A 669 -11.93 -1.22 -21.10
C GLN A 669 -12.58 -1.06 -22.48
N GLY A 670 -12.52 -2.12 -23.27
CA GLY A 670 -13.06 -2.12 -24.62
C GLY A 670 -12.04 -1.84 -25.72
N LEU A 671 -10.83 -1.40 -25.39
CA LEU A 671 -9.75 -1.22 -26.37
C LEU A 671 -9.13 -2.57 -26.76
N ARG A 672 -8.66 -2.66 -27.99
CA ARG A 672 -7.99 -3.88 -28.50
C ARG A 672 -6.72 -4.20 -27.71
N LYS A 673 -6.03 -3.18 -27.21
CA LYS A 673 -4.82 -3.31 -26.38
C LYS A 673 -4.90 -2.31 -25.22
N PRO A 674 -4.32 -2.62 -24.07
CA PRO A 674 -4.52 -1.77 -22.87
C PRO A 674 -3.83 -0.41 -22.97
N VAL A 675 -4.63 0.63 -22.77
CA VAL A 675 -4.16 2.00 -22.57
C VAL A 675 -4.89 2.52 -21.33
N ASN A 676 -4.16 3.00 -20.35
CA ASN A 676 -4.77 3.54 -19.13
C ASN A 676 -4.29 4.94 -18.83
N ASP A 677 -5.21 5.74 -18.30
CA ASP A 677 -5.02 7.15 -17.98
C ASP A 677 -4.78 7.31 -16.48
N LEU A 678 -3.98 8.31 -16.13
CA LEU A 678 -3.71 8.70 -14.75
C LEU A 678 -4.34 10.05 -14.46
N SER A 679 -4.63 10.32 -13.18
CA SER A 679 -4.91 11.66 -12.72
C SER A 679 -3.60 12.46 -12.70
N ARG A 680 -3.65 13.76 -13.02
CA ARG A 680 -2.49 14.64 -12.87
C ARG A 680 -2.05 14.76 -11.40
N GLY A 681 -2.93 14.45 -10.47
CA GLY A 681 -2.63 14.39 -9.04
C GLY A 681 -2.25 13.01 -8.53
N ALA A 682 -1.98 12.05 -9.42
CA ALA A 682 -1.67 10.68 -9.02
C ALA A 682 -0.38 10.64 -8.18
N LEU A 683 -0.41 9.82 -7.13
CA LEU A 683 0.77 9.51 -6.33
C LEU A 683 1.58 8.41 -7.01
N VAL A 684 2.82 8.22 -6.58
CA VAL A 684 3.69 7.15 -7.11
C VAL A 684 3.00 5.78 -6.99
N GLU A 685 2.37 5.50 -5.86
CA GLU A 685 1.65 4.24 -5.63
C GLU A 685 0.51 4.05 -6.64
N ASP A 686 -0.22 5.12 -6.96
CA ASP A 686 -1.30 5.07 -7.96
C ASP A 686 -0.75 4.67 -9.33
N ILE A 687 0.42 5.20 -9.69
CA ILE A 687 1.06 4.88 -10.98
C ILE A 687 1.51 3.41 -10.97
N VAL A 688 2.10 2.95 -9.88
CA VAL A 688 2.53 1.54 -9.73
C VAL A 688 1.33 0.60 -9.92
N TYR A 689 0.21 0.87 -9.27
CA TYR A 689 -0.99 0.02 -9.40
C TYR A 689 -1.59 0.12 -10.80
N THR A 690 -1.57 1.28 -11.43
CA THR A 690 -2.07 1.42 -12.81
C THR A 690 -1.21 0.61 -13.79
N ILE A 691 0.10 0.60 -13.59
CA ILE A 691 1.01 -0.24 -14.39
C ILE A 691 0.64 -1.73 -14.17
N ALA A 692 0.42 -2.14 -12.94
CA ALA A 692 0.04 -3.52 -12.60
C ALA A 692 -1.29 -3.92 -13.26
N LEU A 693 -2.31 -3.04 -13.18
CA LEU A 693 -3.61 -3.27 -13.81
C LEU A 693 -3.46 -3.42 -15.33
N THR A 694 -2.63 -2.58 -15.94
CA THR A 694 -2.38 -2.61 -17.39
C THR A 694 -1.72 -3.94 -17.81
N ALA A 695 -0.76 -4.42 -17.01
CA ALA A 695 -0.10 -5.71 -17.27
C ALA A 695 -1.11 -6.87 -17.21
N ILE A 696 -2.02 -6.85 -16.23
CA ILE A 696 -3.05 -7.89 -16.09
C ILE A 696 -4.02 -7.84 -17.28
N GLN A 697 -4.42 -6.64 -17.71
CA GLN A 697 -5.28 -6.49 -18.90
C GLN A 697 -4.60 -7.07 -20.13
N ALA A 698 -3.32 -6.79 -20.32
CA ALA A 698 -2.55 -7.29 -21.47
C ALA A 698 -2.51 -8.82 -21.47
N ASP A 699 -2.35 -9.42 -20.30
CA ASP A 699 -2.34 -10.88 -20.16
C ASP A 699 -3.71 -11.49 -20.49
N ALA A 700 -4.77 -10.87 -20.03
CA ALA A 700 -6.15 -11.33 -20.27
C ALA A 700 -6.54 -11.23 -21.76
N GLN A 701 -5.94 -10.30 -22.51
CA GLN A 701 -6.21 -10.08 -23.93
C GLN A 701 -5.28 -10.88 -24.85
N ALA A 702 -4.24 -11.52 -24.32
CA ALA A 702 -3.33 -12.31 -25.13
C ALA A 702 -4.05 -13.51 -25.73
N PRO A 703 -3.76 -13.88 -26.99
CA PRO A 703 -4.34 -15.10 -27.56
C PRO A 703 -3.91 -16.32 -26.74
N ALA A 704 -4.85 -17.26 -26.57
CA ALA A 704 -4.60 -18.48 -25.80
C ALA A 704 -3.55 -19.39 -26.48
#